data_3dc5334e0b50a26a1f95b887da0f324e
#
_entry.id   3dc5334e0b50a26a1f95b887da0f324e
#
_cell.length_a   1.000
_cell.length_b   1.000
_cell.length_c   1.000
_cell.angle_alpha   90.00
_cell.angle_beta   90.00
_cell.angle_gamma   90.00
#
_symmetry.space_group_name_H-M   'P 1'
#
loop_
_entity.id
_entity.type
_entity.pdbx_description
1 polymer ?
#
loop_
_entity_poly.entity_id
_entity_poly.type
_entity_poly.pdbx_seq_one_letter_code
_entity_poly.pdbx_strand_id
1 'polypeptide(L)'
;MALIKEYFELTKRYQDEYGENTILLMQVGSFFEVYGINSEKAETIIGSRIVDFSQICELNIVEKNTCVGTDNVVMAGFKDIQIEKYIKKIQDAGFTAVVYAQDEAAKNTTRSLAGIFSPGTYFHTETQVLSNSITCIWIDLVENKTFMKGKFVVVGVANIDIYTGKTNIFQFKETYVNNPTTYDELERFISIYNPSETILIHNLQGENEIDYVINYAGINSSLIHKISMVNDKTAKMTAVKNCEKQPYQKEILSKFYRFAHFDTFIQNFNENYIATQAFCFLLDFVYQHNPHLVSKISEPVFENSASKLSLANHSLKQLNIINDGNVKPSKYSCVSQLLNDCLTPMGKRKFLYNILNPICDETILQREYNITEHFLGEYNTYNSFLKTNLSLIKDISKWERQIVLKKISPRAFATLYSNILTAKTIYEKIEGDVKIVKYLSCFDPNVGDIKKYCDETSQFIYNNIDLTEAIHIDQLQNFELNFIKRGIDDELDKKTQTLQESEYKLNAISNYLSSLIENKEKKSGKSNDYVKIHETDKNNFSLVSTSRRCKLLIDALPAEETVVRLEYDSTLNKKFDFKISKKQFEFEKQSAANNFILDEQIQGLCKSISKIKVSLKDLITSVYNKFVVNFEQYQAKLESIINFITLIDVVHTKSSIAQKYKYCKPNIVKSDKSFVEAKQLRHCLIEHFQTNEIYVTNDIDLGHNNTDGILLYGTNAVGKTTIIRALGISVIMAQAGLYVPCSEFNYMPYKYIFTRIVGNDNIFKGLSTFAVEMSELRTILRLGDENSLILGDELCSGTETLSAISIFVAGIQKLHKCRSSFIFATHLHEIINYDEITSLHNVGMKHMSVIYDKERDCLNYNRKLQDGPGNNMYGIEVCKSLNL
;
A
#
# COMPACT_ATOMS: atom_id res chain seq x y z
N MET A 1 23.12 -26.64 23.45
CA MET A 1 22.23 -27.75 23.12
C MET A 1 20.75 -27.50 23.41
N ALA A 2 20.36 -27.00 24.59
CA ALA A 2 18.98 -26.71 24.93
C ALA A 2 18.31 -25.71 23.92
N LEU A 3 18.99 -24.60 23.61
CA LEU A 3 18.51 -23.59 22.67
C LEU A 3 18.23 -24.13 21.26
N ILE A 4 19.09 -25.00 20.76
CA ILE A 4 18.95 -25.55 19.40
C ILE A 4 17.77 -26.55 19.35
N LYS A 5 17.57 -27.32 20.41
CA LYS A 5 16.39 -28.19 20.55
C LYS A 5 15.09 -27.39 20.56
N GLU A 6 15.03 -26.36 21.39
CA GLU A 6 13.93 -25.41 21.48
C GLU A 6 13.65 -24.76 20.12
N TYR A 7 14.69 -24.34 19.40
CA TYR A 7 14.58 -23.74 18.07
C TYR A 7 13.85 -24.66 17.07
N PHE A 8 14.25 -25.94 17.00
CA PHE A 8 13.61 -26.88 16.06
C PHE A 8 12.19 -27.27 16.49
N GLU A 9 11.90 -27.36 17.79
CA GLU A 9 10.55 -27.57 18.31
C GLU A 9 9.62 -26.40 17.93
N LEU A 10 10.10 -25.16 18.14
CA LEU A 10 9.39 -23.96 17.75
C LEU A 10 9.23 -23.85 16.23
N THR A 11 10.29 -24.13 15.46
CA THR A 11 10.24 -24.10 13.99
C THR A 11 9.16 -25.05 13.49
N LYS A 12 9.12 -26.28 13.95
CA LYS A 12 8.10 -27.24 13.56
C LYS A 12 6.70 -26.77 13.94
N ARG A 13 6.52 -26.28 15.17
CA ARG A 13 5.23 -25.75 15.65
C ARG A 13 4.72 -24.65 14.75
N TYR A 14 5.57 -23.66 14.41
CA TYR A 14 5.15 -22.52 13.58
C TYR A 14 4.99 -22.88 12.11
N GLN A 15 5.72 -23.88 11.60
CA GLN A 15 5.48 -24.43 10.27
C GLN A 15 4.14 -25.16 10.19
N ASP A 16 3.78 -25.91 11.23
CA ASP A 16 2.45 -26.57 11.31
C ASP A 16 1.31 -25.55 11.41
N GLU A 17 1.56 -24.39 12.06
CA GLU A 17 0.56 -23.35 12.30
C GLU A 17 0.40 -22.37 11.13
N TYR A 18 1.53 -21.90 10.54
CA TYR A 18 1.53 -20.86 9.50
C TYR A 18 1.91 -21.37 8.11
N GLY A 19 2.28 -22.61 7.99
CA GLY A 19 2.67 -23.27 6.75
C GLY A 19 4.18 -23.43 6.60
N GLU A 20 4.58 -24.27 5.64
CA GLU A 20 5.99 -24.61 5.42
C GLU A 20 6.89 -23.43 5.10
N ASN A 21 6.34 -22.35 4.52
CA ASN A 21 7.08 -21.12 4.22
C ASN A 21 7.24 -20.21 5.46
N THR A 22 7.62 -20.81 6.59
CA THR A 22 7.86 -20.11 7.85
C THR A 22 9.32 -20.19 8.26
N ILE A 23 9.92 -19.06 8.59
CA ILE A 23 11.32 -18.90 9.05
C ILE A 23 11.30 -18.36 10.47
N LEU A 24 11.92 -19.11 11.41
CA LEU A 24 12.11 -18.67 12.78
C LEU A 24 13.43 -17.93 12.93
N LEU A 25 13.38 -16.68 13.37
CA LEU A 25 14.51 -15.84 13.70
C LEU A 25 14.72 -15.84 15.22
N MET A 26 15.82 -16.37 15.71
CA MET A 26 16.12 -16.45 17.15
C MET A 26 17.25 -15.51 17.53
N GLN A 27 16.99 -14.58 18.44
CA GLN A 27 18.04 -13.66 18.91
C GLN A 27 19.05 -14.36 19.81
N VAL A 28 20.33 -14.20 19.49
CA VAL A 28 21.48 -14.69 20.27
C VAL A 28 22.49 -13.56 20.42
N GLY A 29 22.48 -12.91 21.55
CA GLY A 29 23.24 -11.67 21.75
C GLY A 29 22.80 -10.56 20.80
N SER A 30 23.72 -10.00 20.03
CA SER A 30 23.47 -8.96 19.05
C SER A 30 23.16 -9.51 17.63
N PHE A 31 22.81 -10.80 17.50
CA PHE A 31 22.49 -11.42 16.21
C PHE A 31 21.14 -12.11 16.25
N PHE A 32 20.45 -12.11 15.09
CA PHE A 32 19.36 -13.04 14.79
C PHE A 32 19.91 -14.19 13.97
N GLU A 33 19.71 -15.42 14.44
CA GLU A 33 20.24 -16.64 13.85
C GLU A 33 19.11 -17.58 13.43
N VAL A 34 19.35 -18.27 12.30
CA VAL A 34 18.52 -19.37 11.77
C VAL A 34 19.41 -20.62 11.74
N TYR A 35 18.89 -21.75 12.21
CA TYR A 35 19.65 -22.99 12.32
C TYR A 35 19.11 -24.06 11.37
N GLY A 36 19.99 -24.96 10.91
CA GLY A 36 19.65 -26.15 10.14
C GLY A 36 20.52 -27.32 10.60
N ILE A 37 20.15 -28.51 10.20
CA ILE A 37 20.90 -29.75 10.44
C ILE A 37 21.48 -30.23 9.12
N ASN A 38 22.80 -30.28 9.00
CA ASN A 38 23.47 -30.87 7.86
C ASN A 38 23.51 -32.39 8.01
N SER A 39 22.60 -33.07 7.34
CA SER A 39 22.47 -34.52 7.43
C SER A 39 23.35 -35.23 6.41
N GLU A 40 24.39 -35.91 6.90
CA GLU A 40 25.26 -36.74 6.06
C GLU A 40 24.49 -37.86 5.31
N LYS A 41 23.35 -38.33 5.88
CA LYS A 41 22.52 -39.39 5.28
C LYS A 41 21.64 -38.89 4.14
N ALA A 42 21.20 -37.62 4.19
CA ALA A 42 20.27 -37.02 3.22
C ALA A 42 21.01 -36.19 2.16
N GLU A 43 22.31 -35.92 2.33
CA GLU A 43 23.11 -34.97 1.52
C GLU A 43 22.45 -33.56 1.41
N THR A 44 21.60 -33.22 2.37
CA THR A 44 20.82 -31.94 2.37
C THR A 44 20.73 -31.38 3.78
N ILE A 45 20.50 -30.06 3.86
CA ILE A 45 20.23 -29.40 5.12
C ILE A 45 18.73 -29.51 5.44
N ILE A 46 18.41 -30.05 6.59
CA ILE A 46 17.04 -30.31 7.06
C ILE A 46 16.72 -29.59 8.36
N GLY A 47 15.45 -29.60 8.78
CA GLY A 47 14.97 -29.10 10.06
C GLY A 47 14.51 -27.65 10.06
N SER A 48 14.84 -26.86 9.04
CA SER A 48 14.34 -25.50 8.83
C SER A 48 14.49 -25.05 7.37
N ARG A 49 14.02 -23.85 7.07
CA ARG A 49 14.19 -23.20 5.74
C ARG A 49 15.49 -22.35 5.67
N ILE A 50 16.58 -22.80 6.29
CA ILE A 50 17.84 -22.04 6.32
C ILE A 50 18.45 -21.84 4.92
N VAL A 51 18.26 -22.79 4.00
CA VAL A 51 18.75 -22.69 2.62
C VAL A 51 18.05 -21.55 1.89
N ASP A 52 16.71 -21.52 1.95
CA ASP A 52 15.91 -20.44 1.40
C ASP A 52 16.27 -19.10 2.04
N PHE A 53 16.39 -19.08 3.38
CA PHE A 53 16.80 -17.89 4.13
C PHE A 53 18.17 -17.35 3.69
N SER A 54 19.15 -18.25 3.52
CA SER A 54 20.49 -17.88 3.05
C SER A 54 20.45 -17.26 1.66
N GLN A 55 19.70 -17.85 0.74
CA GLN A 55 19.55 -17.35 -0.64
C GLN A 55 18.82 -16.01 -0.69
N ILE A 56 17.67 -15.88 -0.01
CA ILE A 56 16.85 -14.68 0.02
C ILE A 56 17.63 -13.51 0.65
N CYS A 57 18.32 -13.79 1.75
CA CYS A 57 19.03 -12.77 2.53
C CYS A 57 20.46 -12.52 2.06
N GLU A 58 20.97 -13.34 1.10
CA GLU A 58 22.37 -13.29 0.63
C GLU A 58 23.38 -13.47 1.78
N LEU A 59 23.13 -14.45 2.65
CA LEU A 59 23.93 -14.74 3.84
C LEU A 59 24.62 -16.09 3.68
N ASN A 60 25.85 -16.20 4.20
CA ASN A 60 26.57 -17.46 4.19
C ASN A 60 26.07 -18.40 5.30
N ILE A 61 25.96 -19.70 4.96
CA ILE A 61 25.72 -20.76 5.93
C ILE A 61 27.09 -21.21 6.50
N VAL A 62 27.19 -21.24 7.81
CA VAL A 62 28.41 -21.60 8.53
C VAL A 62 28.13 -22.76 9.48
N GLU A 63 29.07 -23.72 9.61
CA GLU A 63 28.97 -24.78 10.59
C GLU A 63 29.16 -24.25 12.02
N LYS A 64 28.31 -24.73 12.94
CA LYS A 64 28.39 -24.42 14.36
C LYS A 64 28.99 -25.65 15.09
N ASN A 65 29.95 -25.43 15.98
CA ASN A 65 30.58 -26.51 16.80
C ASN A 65 29.58 -27.20 17.75
N THR A 66 28.46 -27.68 17.22
CA THR A 66 27.35 -28.31 17.98
C THR A 66 26.69 -29.35 17.09
N CYS A 67 26.42 -30.53 17.61
CA CYS A 67 25.74 -31.59 16.87
C CYS A 67 24.34 -31.89 17.49
N VAL A 68 23.41 -32.30 16.63
CA VAL A 68 22.13 -32.90 17.04
C VAL A 68 22.15 -34.37 16.60
N GLY A 69 22.32 -35.28 17.57
CA GLY A 69 22.62 -36.69 17.28
C GLY A 69 24.01 -36.86 16.66
N THR A 70 24.08 -37.36 15.44
CA THR A 70 25.31 -37.54 14.67
C THR A 70 25.58 -36.38 13.68
N ASP A 71 24.60 -35.52 13.44
CA ASP A 71 24.61 -34.53 12.35
C ASP A 71 25.04 -33.15 12.85
N ASN A 72 25.83 -32.43 12.05
CA ASN A 72 26.32 -31.10 12.36
C ASN A 72 25.24 -30.05 12.25
N VAL A 73 25.23 -29.09 13.18
CA VAL A 73 24.34 -27.92 13.10
C VAL A 73 24.99 -26.82 12.27
N VAL A 74 24.24 -26.29 11.32
CA VAL A 74 24.63 -25.12 10.53
C VAL A 74 23.79 -23.91 10.93
N MET A 75 24.33 -22.72 10.73
CA MET A 75 23.64 -21.47 11.00
C MET A 75 23.89 -20.41 9.94
N ALA A 76 22.93 -19.52 9.78
CA ALA A 76 23.07 -18.24 9.08
C ALA A 76 22.43 -17.15 9.94
N GLY A 77 22.98 -15.93 9.92
CA GLY A 77 22.45 -14.87 10.77
C GLY A 77 22.94 -13.47 10.38
N PHE A 78 22.32 -12.46 11.00
CA PHE A 78 22.61 -11.05 10.77
C PHE A 78 22.54 -10.27 12.10
N LYS A 79 23.10 -9.06 12.13
CA LYS A 79 23.05 -8.17 13.31
C LYS A 79 21.62 -7.68 13.57
N ASP A 80 21.24 -7.60 14.84
CA ASP A 80 19.92 -7.18 15.33
C ASP A 80 19.44 -5.82 14.78
N ILE A 81 20.34 -4.85 14.62
CA ILE A 81 20.07 -3.53 14.04
C ILE A 81 19.47 -3.64 12.60
N GLN A 82 19.73 -4.74 11.90
CA GLN A 82 19.29 -4.94 10.51
C GLN A 82 18.00 -5.75 10.38
N ILE A 83 17.30 -6.04 11.47
CA ILE A 83 16.13 -6.93 11.50
C ILE A 83 15.05 -6.50 10.49
N GLU A 84 14.72 -5.22 10.42
CA GLU A 84 13.69 -4.71 9.51
C GLU A 84 14.02 -4.97 8.03
N LYS A 85 15.28 -4.77 7.65
CA LYS A 85 15.77 -5.03 6.29
C LYS A 85 15.61 -6.49 5.90
N TYR A 86 15.92 -7.41 6.81
CA TYR A 86 15.89 -8.84 6.51
C TYR A 86 14.47 -9.41 6.60
N ILE A 87 13.64 -8.95 7.53
CA ILE A 87 12.22 -9.29 7.56
C ILE A 87 11.57 -8.92 6.22
N LYS A 88 11.88 -7.72 5.68
CA LYS A 88 11.36 -7.32 4.38
C LYS A 88 11.77 -8.27 3.26
N LYS A 89 13.05 -8.63 3.14
CA LYS A 89 13.52 -9.59 2.12
C LYS A 89 12.79 -10.94 2.22
N ILE A 90 12.60 -11.43 3.45
CA ILE A 90 11.88 -12.68 3.74
C ILE A 90 10.42 -12.59 3.25
N GLN A 91 9.75 -11.48 3.50
CA GLN A 91 8.36 -11.27 3.12
C GLN A 91 8.18 -11.04 1.62
N ASP A 92 9.07 -10.28 1.00
CA ASP A 92 9.07 -10.05 -0.46
C ASP A 92 9.23 -11.39 -1.22
N ALA A 93 9.87 -12.39 -0.60
CA ALA A 93 9.98 -13.76 -1.09
C ALA A 93 8.78 -14.67 -0.73
N GLY A 94 7.75 -14.17 -0.07
CA GLY A 94 6.54 -14.92 0.30
C GLY A 94 6.67 -15.79 1.55
N PHE A 95 7.65 -15.51 2.42
CA PHE A 95 7.83 -16.24 3.68
C PHE A 95 7.31 -15.47 4.89
N THR A 96 6.81 -16.19 5.90
CA THR A 96 6.46 -15.65 7.21
C THR A 96 7.67 -15.69 8.14
N ALA A 97 8.03 -14.56 8.75
CA ALA A 97 9.09 -14.46 9.74
C ALA A 97 8.50 -14.50 11.16
N VAL A 98 8.93 -15.45 11.98
CA VAL A 98 8.62 -15.53 13.41
C VAL A 98 9.83 -15.08 14.19
N VAL A 99 9.71 -14.04 15.01
CA VAL A 99 10.83 -13.41 15.71
C VAL A 99 10.76 -13.69 17.20
N TYR A 100 11.81 -14.31 17.73
CA TYR A 100 12.03 -14.50 19.15
C TYR A 100 13.17 -13.59 19.62
N ALA A 101 12.87 -12.65 20.50
CA ALA A 101 13.83 -11.71 21.07
C ALA A 101 14.23 -12.10 22.50
N GLN A 102 15.42 -11.69 22.93
CA GLN A 102 15.89 -11.86 24.30
C GLN A 102 15.17 -10.87 25.23
N ASP A 103 14.73 -11.35 26.40
CA ASP A 103 14.13 -10.52 27.43
C ASP A 103 15.24 -9.74 28.17
N GLU A 104 15.34 -8.44 27.93
CA GLU A 104 16.36 -7.57 28.53
C GLU A 104 16.25 -7.47 30.07
N ALA A 105 15.05 -7.69 30.63
CA ALA A 105 14.78 -7.59 32.06
C ALA A 105 15.06 -8.89 32.85
N ALA A 106 15.26 -10.03 32.18
CA ALA A 106 15.44 -11.30 32.85
C ALA A 106 16.90 -11.56 33.25
N LYS A 107 17.12 -12.00 34.50
CA LYS A 107 18.46 -12.43 34.99
C LYS A 107 19.02 -13.62 34.20
N ASN A 108 18.18 -14.42 33.60
CA ASN A 108 18.53 -15.52 32.68
C ASN A 108 18.16 -15.10 31.23
N THR A 109 18.93 -15.56 30.25
CA THR A 109 18.70 -15.32 28.83
C THR A 109 17.47 -16.08 28.35
N THR A 110 16.28 -15.71 28.84
CA THR A 110 14.99 -16.16 28.32
C THR A 110 14.64 -15.41 27.03
N ARG A 111 13.89 -16.06 26.15
CA ARG A 111 13.42 -15.49 24.89
C ARG A 111 11.93 -15.57 24.84
N SER A 112 11.31 -14.49 24.37
CA SER A 112 9.87 -14.42 24.15
C SER A 112 9.55 -14.11 22.70
N LEU A 113 8.34 -14.45 22.28
CA LEU A 113 7.83 -14.13 20.95
C LEU A 113 7.70 -12.59 20.80
N ALA A 114 8.54 -11.99 19.99
CA ALA A 114 8.48 -10.57 19.71
C ALA A 114 7.41 -10.23 18.64
N GLY A 115 7.14 -11.15 17.70
CA GLY A 115 6.09 -10.97 16.71
C GLY A 115 6.16 -11.99 15.59
N ILE A 116 5.05 -12.07 14.85
CA ILE A 116 4.89 -12.88 13.66
C ILE A 116 4.59 -11.93 12.51
N PHE A 117 5.40 -12.01 11.45
CA PHE A 117 5.39 -11.07 10.34
C PHE A 117 5.20 -11.84 9.03
N SER A 118 3.96 -11.90 8.53
CA SER A 118 3.64 -12.39 7.19
C SER A 118 3.70 -11.26 6.15
N PRO A 119 3.71 -11.53 4.84
CA PRO A 119 3.74 -10.49 3.82
C PRO A 119 2.66 -9.42 3.98
N GLY A 120 1.46 -9.79 4.38
CA GLY A 120 0.34 -8.87 4.59
C GLY A 120 0.30 -8.19 5.95
N THR A 121 0.91 -8.77 7.02
CA THR A 121 0.79 -8.25 8.39
C THR A 121 1.92 -7.30 8.80
N TYR A 122 2.92 -7.10 7.97
CA TYR A 122 4.04 -6.24 8.29
C TYR A 122 3.76 -4.77 8.00
N PHE A 123 3.96 -3.93 9.00
CA PHE A 123 3.85 -2.49 8.85
C PHE A 123 5.25 -1.89 8.59
N HIS A 124 5.54 -1.59 7.34
CA HIS A 124 6.84 -1.00 6.95
C HIS A 124 6.81 0.53 7.11
N THR A 125 7.77 1.08 7.85
CA THR A 125 7.83 2.52 8.14
C THR A 125 8.28 3.36 6.94
N GLU A 126 9.18 2.86 6.11
CA GLU A 126 9.89 3.63 5.07
C GLU A 126 9.47 3.36 3.62
N THR A 127 8.49 2.49 3.34
CA THR A 127 8.17 2.14 1.95
C THR A 127 7.38 3.21 1.21
N GLN A 128 7.72 3.41 -0.05
CA GLN A 128 6.92 4.18 -1.02
C GLN A 128 5.65 3.44 -1.47
N VAL A 129 5.43 2.20 -0.99
CA VAL A 129 4.24 1.41 -1.28
C VAL A 129 3.01 2.06 -0.64
N LEU A 130 1.99 2.29 -1.44
CA LEU A 130 0.80 3.05 -1.04
C LEU A 130 -0.14 2.26 -0.12
N SER A 131 -0.21 0.93 -0.25
CA SER A 131 -1.10 0.05 0.53
C SER A 131 -0.43 -1.30 0.78
N ASN A 132 -0.79 -1.96 1.87
CA ASN A 132 -0.48 -3.36 2.15
C ASN A 132 -1.74 -4.04 2.65
N SER A 133 -2.36 -4.85 1.79
CA SER A 133 -3.67 -5.44 2.05
C SER A 133 -3.60 -6.93 2.30
N ILE A 134 -4.42 -7.37 3.27
CA ILE A 134 -4.75 -8.78 3.47
C ILE A 134 -6.21 -8.98 3.12
N THR A 135 -6.51 -10.00 2.33
CA THR A 135 -7.88 -10.33 1.94
C THR A 135 -8.23 -11.74 2.38
N CYS A 136 -9.40 -11.88 3.01
CA CYS A 136 -10.02 -13.17 3.28
C CYS A 136 -11.20 -13.37 2.32
N ILE A 137 -11.18 -14.47 1.59
CA ILE A 137 -12.20 -14.87 0.63
C ILE A 137 -12.87 -16.15 1.18
N TRP A 138 -14.19 -16.12 1.30
CA TRP A 138 -14.99 -17.25 1.74
C TRP A 138 -15.95 -17.67 0.64
N ILE A 139 -15.77 -18.88 0.11
CA ILE A 139 -16.57 -19.42 -0.99
C ILE A 139 -17.47 -20.53 -0.42
N ASP A 140 -18.76 -20.30 -0.47
CA ASP A 140 -19.77 -21.26 -0.04
C ASP A 140 -20.64 -21.73 -1.21
N LEU A 141 -20.50 -23.00 -1.58
CA LEU A 141 -21.32 -23.63 -2.59
C LEU A 141 -22.55 -24.26 -1.92
N VAL A 142 -23.73 -23.68 -2.20
CA VAL A 142 -25.00 -24.06 -1.60
C VAL A 142 -25.85 -24.84 -2.61
N GLU A 143 -26.30 -26.06 -2.25
CA GLU A 143 -27.27 -26.82 -3.02
C GLU A 143 -28.69 -26.58 -2.49
N ASN A 144 -29.54 -26.00 -3.28
CA ASN A 144 -30.96 -25.86 -2.92
C ASN A 144 -31.76 -27.06 -3.39
N LYS A 145 -32.16 -27.91 -2.44
CA LYS A 145 -32.89 -29.14 -2.70
C LYS A 145 -34.43 -28.96 -2.79
N THR A 146 -34.97 -27.81 -2.39
CA THR A 146 -36.40 -27.68 -2.08
C THR A 146 -37.22 -26.85 -3.08
N PHE A 147 -36.73 -25.78 -3.69
CA PHE A 147 -37.55 -24.89 -4.52
C PHE A 147 -37.03 -24.59 -5.93
N MET A 148 -35.73 -24.61 -6.14
CA MET A 148 -35.11 -24.53 -7.46
C MET A 148 -33.96 -25.54 -7.53
N LYS A 149 -34.08 -26.55 -8.40
CA LYS A 149 -32.97 -27.48 -8.68
C LYS A 149 -31.77 -26.68 -9.26
N GLY A 150 -30.87 -26.18 -8.41
CA GLY A 150 -29.68 -25.44 -8.84
C GLY A 150 -28.70 -25.30 -7.71
N LYS A 151 -27.40 -25.24 -8.07
CA LYS A 151 -26.32 -24.88 -7.16
C LYS A 151 -26.13 -23.39 -7.24
N PHE A 152 -25.90 -22.76 -6.10
CA PHE A 152 -25.54 -21.34 -6.01
C PHE A 152 -24.20 -21.24 -5.30
N VAL A 153 -23.36 -20.31 -5.75
CA VAL A 153 -22.17 -19.91 -5.01
C VAL A 153 -22.43 -18.56 -4.35
N VAL A 154 -22.10 -18.47 -3.07
CA VAL A 154 -22.05 -17.22 -2.33
C VAL A 154 -20.59 -16.97 -1.98
N VAL A 155 -20.08 -15.82 -2.40
CA VAL A 155 -18.69 -15.44 -2.12
C VAL A 155 -18.72 -14.21 -1.24
N GLY A 156 -18.13 -14.33 -0.06
CA GLY A 156 -17.89 -13.23 0.86
C GLY A 156 -16.41 -12.86 0.87
N VAL A 157 -16.13 -11.59 0.77
CA VAL A 157 -14.76 -11.06 0.75
C VAL A 157 -14.61 -9.98 1.79
N ALA A 158 -13.52 -10.04 2.54
CA ALA A 158 -13.14 -9.01 3.50
C ALA A 158 -11.68 -8.63 3.27
N ASN A 159 -11.39 -7.32 3.28
CA ASN A 159 -10.06 -6.77 3.06
C ASN A 159 -9.69 -5.79 4.17
N ILE A 160 -8.43 -5.82 4.62
CA ILE A 160 -7.83 -4.84 5.54
C ILE A 160 -6.56 -4.28 4.91
N ASP A 161 -6.48 -2.98 4.76
CA ASP A 161 -5.22 -2.30 4.46
C ASP A 161 -4.51 -1.98 5.78
N ILE A 162 -3.39 -2.62 6.03
CA ILE A 162 -2.62 -2.50 7.27
C ILE A 162 -2.04 -1.09 7.43
N TYR A 163 -1.68 -0.41 6.33
CA TYR A 163 -1.06 0.91 6.39
C TYR A 163 -2.03 2.04 6.77
N THR A 164 -3.30 1.88 6.45
CA THR A 164 -4.32 2.90 6.74
C THR A 164 -5.35 2.45 7.77
N GLY A 165 -5.43 1.15 8.06
CA GLY A 165 -6.46 0.55 8.91
C GLY A 165 -7.86 0.55 8.27
N LYS A 166 -7.97 0.82 6.96
CA LYS A 166 -9.24 0.79 6.24
C LYS A 166 -9.67 -0.63 5.94
N THR A 167 -10.96 -0.87 6.07
CA THR A 167 -11.57 -2.18 5.85
C THR A 167 -12.68 -2.12 4.84
N ASN A 168 -12.79 -3.16 4.00
CA ASN A 168 -13.80 -3.27 2.96
C ASN A 168 -14.43 -4.66 3.02
N ILE A 169 -15.73 -4.73 2.83
CA ILE A 169 -16.52 -5.97 2.82
C ILE A 169 -17.34 -6.01 1.55
N PHE A 170 -17.37 -7.18 0.92
CA PHE A 170 -18.11 -7.41 -0.30
C PHE A 170 -18.71 -8.81 -0.30
N GLN A 171 -19.94 -8.95 -0.75
CA GLN A 171 -20.59 -10.23 -0.95
C GLN A 171 -21.38 -10.25 -2.23
N PHE A 172 -21.28 -11.34 -2.98
CA PHE A 172 -22.13 -11.58 -4.12
C PHE A 172 -22.64 -13.02 -4.13
N LYS A 173 -23.75 -13.23 -4.83
CA LYS A 173 -24.38 -14.53 -5.00
C LYS A 173 -24.67 -14.75 -6.48
N GLU A 174 -24.17 -15.88 -7.02
CA GLU A 174 -24.37 -16.26 -8.39
C GLU A 174 -24.84 -17.70 -8.53
N THR A 175 -25.56 -17.98 -9.64
CA THR A 175 -25.89 -19.35 -10.02
C THR A 175 -24.59 -20.08 -10.34
N TYR A 176 -24.28 -21.14 -9.63
CA TYR A 176 -23.08 -21.92 -9.89
C TYR A 176 -23.21 -22.64 -11.24
N VAL A 177 -22.40 -22.27 -12.13
CA VAL A 177 -22.11 -22.99 -13.36
C VAL A 177 -20.63 -23.31 -13.28
N ASN A 178 -20.22 -24.50 -13.69
CA ASN A 178 -18.79 -24.85 -13.74
C ASN A 178 -18.08 -24.03 -14.82
N ASN A 179 -18.01 -22.74 -14.59
CA ASN A 179 -17.55 -21.72 -15.51
C ASN A 179 -16.85 -20.61 -14.75
N PRO A 180 -15.66 -20.17 -15.21
CA PRO A 180 -14.87 -19.14 -14.55
C PRO A 180 -15.60 -17.80 -14.34
N THR A 181 -16.49 -17.40 -15.24
CA THR A 181 -17.22 -16.10 -15.14
C THR A 181 -18.17 -16.03 -13.93
N THR A 182 -18.42 -17.14 -13.25
CA THR A 182 -19.10 -17.15 -11.93
C THR A 182 -18.35 -16.28 -10.91
N TYR A 183 -17.06 -16.05 -11.10
CA TYR A 183 -16.18 -15.33 -10.20
C TYR A 183 -15.73 -13.94 -10.72
N ASP A 184 -16.45 -13.36 -11.70
CA ASP A 184 -16.13 -12.02 -12.26
C ASP A 184 -16.09 -10.92 -11.19
N GLU A 185 -17.05 -10.90 -10.28
CA GLU A 185 -17.08 -9.92 -9.21
C GLU A 185 -15.91 -10.10 -8.21
N LEU A 186 -15.46 -11.33 -8.00
CA LEU A 186 -14.26 -11.60 -7.20
C LEU A 186 -13.01 -11.07 -7.92
N GLU A 187 -12.89 -11.31 -9.24
CA GLU A 187 -11.78 -10.79 -10.03
C GLU A 187 -11.72 -9.26 -9.95
N ARG A 188 -12.87 -8.60 -10.11
CA ARG A 188 -12.98 -7.14 -9.98
C ARG A 188 -12.46 -6.68 -8.60
N PHE A 189 -12.90 -7.29 -7.52
CA PHE A 189 -12.47 -6.94 -6.17
C PHE A 189 -10.96 -7.12 -5.98
N ILE A 190 -10.42 -8.26 -6.40
CA ILE A 190 -8.98 -8.54 -6.33
C ILE A 190 -8.16 -7.55 -7.18
N SER A 191 -8.65 -7.21 -8.36
CA SER A 191 -7.99 -6.23 -9.24
C SER A 191 -7.95 -4.81 -8.63
N ILE A 192 -8.91 -4.44 -7.79
CA ILE A 192 -8.95 -3.16 -7.09
C ILE A 192 -7.97 -3.12 -5.91
N TYR A 193 -7.98 -4.15 -5.06
CA TYR A 193 -7.25 -4.15 -3.79
C TYR A 193 -5.86 -4.78 -3.87
N ASN A 194 -5.61 -5.66 -4.85
CA ASN A 194 -4.34 -6.34 -5.12
C ASN A 194 -3.62 -6.80 -3.83
N PRO A 195 -4.17 -7.75 -3.08
CA PRO A 195 -3.68 -8.10 -1.75
C PRO A 195 -2.29 -8.75 -1.80
N SER A 196 -1.44 -8.39 -0.82
CA SER A 196 -0.13 -9.01 -0.62
C SER A 196 -0.24 -10.41 -0.03
N GLU A 197 -1.31 -10.67 0.72
CA GLU A 197 -1.62 -11.95 1.35
C GLU A 197 -3.11 -12.26 1.21
N THR A 198 -3.42 -13.49 0.85
CA THR A 198 -4.81 -13.94 0.67
C THR A 198 -5.10 -15.21 1.47
N ILE A 199 -6.21 -15.19 2.20
CA ILE A 199 -6.76 -16.36 2.87
C ILE A 199 -7.99 -16.81 2.08
N LEU A 200 -7.99 -18.06 1.65
CA LEU A 200 -9.05 -18.64 0.85
C LEU A 200 -9.72 -19.80 1.60
N ILE A 201 -10.96 -19.62 2.03
CA ILE A 201 -11.79 -20.60 2.72
C ILE A 201 -12.86 -21.08 1.76
N HIS A 202 -13.02 -22.40 1.56
CA HIS A 202 -13.96 -22.92 0.59
C HIS A 202 -14.52 -24.30 0.97
N ASN A 203 -15.72 -24.61 0.44
CA ASN A 203 -16.34 -25.92 0.52
C ASN A 203 -16.41 -26.65 -0.84
N LEU A 204 -15.63 -26.19 -1.84
CA LEU A 204 -15.53 -26.84 -3.15
C LEU A 204 -14.95 -28.25 -3.01
N GLN A 205 -15.45 -29.20 -3.81
CA GLN A 205 -15.10 -30.63 -3.67
C GLN A 205 -13.87 -31.02 -4.48
N GLY A 206 -13.58 -30.33 -5.57
CA GLY A 206 -12.46 -30.62 -6.47
C GLY A 206 -11.21 -29.84 -6.09
N GLU A 207 -10.05 -30.50 -5.92
CA GLU A 207 -8.77 -29.83 -5.65
C GLU A 207 -8.39 -28.84 -6.76
N ASN A 208 -8.69 -29.16 -8.00
CA ASN A 208 -8.41 -28.31 -9.16
C ASN A 208 -9.35 -27.10 -9.25
N GLU A 209 -10.57 -27.16 -8.68
CA GLU A 209 -11.54 -26.07 -8.78
C GLU A 209 -11.03 -24.79 -8.13
N ILE A 210 -10.35 -24.91 -7.00
CA ILE A 210 -9.82 -23.76 -6.28
C ILE A 210 -8.65 -23.09 -7.04
N ASP A 211 -7.84 -23.86 -7.73
CA ASP A 211 -6.75 -23.32 -8.55
C ASP A 211 -7.29 -22.58 -9.76
N TYR A 212 -8.41 -23.04 -10.34
CA TYR A 212 -9.12 -22.28 -11.39
C TYR A 212 -9.64 -20.94 -10.87
N VAL A 213 -10.22 -20.90 -9.65
CA VAL A 213 -10.69 -19.64 -9.06
C VAL A 213 -9.53 -18.69 -8.83
N ILE A 214 -8.42 -19.16 -8.26
CA ILE A 214 -7.21 -18.35 -8.03
C ILE A 214 -6.70 -17.74 -9.35
N ASN A 215 -6.56 -18.57 -10.37
CA ASN A 215 -6.05 -18.14 -11.68
C ASN A 215 -7.01 -17.18 -12.38
N TYR A 216 -8.33 -17.45 -12.33
CA TYR A 216 -9.32 -16.59 -12.98
C TYR A 216 -9.45 -15.24 -12.29
N ALA A 217 -9.56 -15.22 -10.97
CA ALA A 217 -9.62 -13.99 -10.20
C ALA A 217 -8.30 -13.20 -10.19
N GLY A 218 -7.21 -13.79 -10.71
CA GLY A 218 -5.91 -13.14 -10.78
C GLY A 218 -5.31 -12.89 -9.39
N ILE A 219 -5.49 -13.83 -8.46
CA ILE A 219 -4.94 -13.75 -7.11
C ILE A 219 -3.44 -14.03 -7.18
N ASN A 220 -2.64 -12.96 -7.20
CA ASN A 220 -1.18 -13.02 -7.30
C ASN A 220 -0.51 -12.61 -5.98
N SER A 221 -1.13 -12.91 -4.85
CA SER A 221 -0.57 -12.62 -3.53
C SER A 221 0.73 -13.40 -3.29
N SER A 222 1.68 -12.78 -2.59
CA SER A 222 2.96 -13.41 -2.23
C SER A 222 2.76 -14.66 -1.37
N LEU A 223 1.67 -14.69 -0.59
CA LEU A 223 1.28 -15.83 0.23
C LEU A 223 -0.23 -16.08 0.11
N ILE A 224 -0.62 -17.33 -0.18
CA ILE A 224 -2.01 -17.75 -0.28
C ILE A 224 -2.24 -18.92 0.69
N HIS A 225 -3.13 -18.72 1.66
CA HIS A 225 -3.57 -19.75 2.60
C HIS A 225 -4.83 -20.40 2.06
N LYS A 226 -4.76 -21.69 1.70
CA LYS A 226 -5.93 -22.48 1.25
C LYS A 226 -6.47 -23.27 2.43
N ILE A 227 -7.76 -23.11 2.77
CA ILE A 227 -8.44 -23.82 3.86
C ILE A 227 -9.68 -24.49 3.29
N SER A 228 -9.66 -25.82 3.20
CA SER A 228 -10.81 -26.60 2.72
C SER A 228 -11.72 -26.99 3.88
N MET A 229 -12.98 -26.53 3.85
CA MET A 229 -13.99 -26.89 4.88
C MET A 229 -14.37 -28.37 4.85
N VAL A 230 -14.06 -29.09 3.75
CA VAL A 230 -14.38 -30.50 3.56
C VAL A 230 -13.24 -31.41 4.02
N ASN A 231 -12.00 -31.07 3.66
CA ASN A 231 -10.83 -31.97 3.78
C ASN A 231 -9.87 -31.59 4.91
N ASP A 232 -9.92 -30.34 5.38
CA ASP A 232 -8.95 -29.85 6.37
C ASP A 232 -9.36 -30.25 7.81
N LYS A 233 -8.40 -30.74 8.61
CA LYS A 233 -8.56 -31.12 10.00
C LYS A 233 -7.67 -30.32 10.94
N THR A 234 -7.09 -29.21 10.46
CA THR A 234 -6.16 -28.39 11.23
C THR A 234 -6.87 -27.57 12.31
N ALA A 235 -6.08 -26.96 13.21
CA ALA A 235 -6.59 -26.02 14.21
C ALA A 235 -7.34 -24.82 13.58
N LYS A 236 -6.94 -24.42 12.35
CA LYS A 236 -7.60 -23.34 11.58
C LYS A 236 -9.07 -23.68 11.32
N MET A 237 -9.43 -24.95 11.15
CA MET A 237 -10.81 -25.39 10.93
C MET A 237 -11.72 -25.11 12.14
N THR A 238 -11.18 -25.12 13.36
CA THR A 238 -11.95 -24.75 14.56
C THR A 238 -12.31 -23.27 14.53
N ALA A 239 -11.37 -22.40 14.12
CA ALA A 239 -11.62 -20.96 13.95
C ALA A 239 -12.67 -20.70 12.85
N VAL A 240 -12.56 -21.39 11.69
CA VAL A 240 -13.56 -21.34 10.61
C VAL A 240 -14.96 -21.67 11.13
N LYS A 241 -15.14 -22.82 11.80
CA LYS A 241 -16.43 -23.23 12.38
C LYS A 241 -16.97 -22.28 13.45
N ASN A 242 -16.09 -21.60 14.17
CA ASN A 242 -16.53 -20.59 15.13
C ASN A 242 -17.06 -19.34 14.43
N CYS A 243 -16.42 -18.91 13.33
CA CYS A 243 -16.86 -17.77 12.54
C CYS A 243 -18.25 -17.97 11.88
N GLU A 244 -18.71 -19.21 11.70
CA GLU A 244 -20.06 -19.52 11.23
C GLU A 244 -21.16 -19.21 12.29
N LYS A 245 -20.77 -19.10 13.56
CA LYS A 245 -21.71 -18.90 14.68
C LYS A 245 -21.95 -17.43 14.94
N GLN A 246 -23.18 -16.96 14.86
CA GLN A 246 -23.55 -15.56 15.14
C GLN A 246 -23.10 -15.05 16.53
N PRO A 247 -23.17 -15.82 17.63
CA PRO A 247 -22.65 -15.35 18.93
C PRO A 247 -21.15 -15.03 18.89
N TYR A 248 -20.37 -15.85 18.20
CA TYR A 248 -18.93 -15.62 18.03
C TYR A 248 -18.62 -14.39 17.15
N GLN A 249 -19.38 -14.21 16.06
CA GLN A 249 -19.26 -13.02 15.23
C GLN A 249 -19.54 -11.74 16.05
N LYS A 250 -20.59 -11.78 16.86
CA LYS A 250 -20.93 -10.66 17.76
C LYS A 250 -19.83 -10.39 18.79
N GLU A 251 -19.24 -11.44 19.36
CA GLU A 251 -18.12 -11.35 20.30
C GLU A 251 -16.90 -10.70 19.63
N ILE A 252 -16.48 -11.21 18.46
CA ILE A 252 -15.34 -10.68 17.72
C ILE A 252 -15.57 -9.21 17.34
N LEU A 253 -16.71 -8.87 16.74
CA LEU A 253 -17.03 -7.50 16.35
C LEU A 253 -17.07 -6.55 17.54
N SER A 254 -17.64 -6.97 18.68
CA SER A 254 -17.68 -6.16 19.91
C SER A 254 -16.29 -5.97 20.55
N LYS A 255 -15.35 -6.88 20.31
CA LYS A 255 -13.96 -6.77 20.76
C LYS A 255 -13.21 -5.63 20.07
N PHE A 256 -13.44 -5.45 18.76
CA PHE A 256 -12.69 -4.49 17.94
C PHE A 256 -13.44 -3.17 17.73
N TYR A 257 -14.77 -3.18 17.77
CA TYR A 257 -15.61 -2.01 17.57
C TYR A 257 -16.40 -1.65 18.84
N ARG A 258 -16.29 -0.41 19.30
CA ARG A 258 -17.01 0.13 20.45
C ARG A 258 -18.00 1.20 19.97
N PHE A 259 -19.23 0.80 19.66
CA PHE A 259 -20.28 1.72 19.22
C PHE A 259 -21.34 1.94 20.27
N ALA A 260 -21.90 3.17 20.28
CA ALA A 260 -23.06 3.49 21.09
C ALA A 260 -24.33 2.73 20.65
N HIS A 261 -24.44 2.35 19.37
CA HIS A 261 -25.57 1.63 18.76
C HIS A 261 -25.09 0.38 18.02
N PHE A 262 -24.56 -0.58 18.76
CA PHE A 262 -23.99 -1.81 18.20
C PHE A 262 -25.02 -2.64 17.39
N ASP A 263 -26.29 -2.64 17.79
CA ASP A 263 -27.32 -3.42 17.09
C ASP A 263 -27.64 -2.86 15.68
N THR A 264 -27.58 -1.55 15.49
CA THR A 264 -27.71 -0.93 14.15
C THR A 264 -26.50 -1.23 13.27
N PHE A 265 -25.32 -1.21 13.84
CA PHE A 265 -24.07 -1.56 13.15
C PHE A 265 -24.09 -3.02 12.66
N ILE A 266 -24.57 -3.96 13.46
CA ILE A 266 -24.65 -5.38 13.11
C ILE A 266 -25.65 -5.66 11.98
N GLN A 267 -26.64 -4.83 11.73
CA GLN A 267 -27.66 -5.10 10.72
C GLN A 267 -27.04 -5.27 9.32
N ASN A 268 -26.09 -4.41 8.94
CA ASN A 268 -25.38 -4.52 7.65
C ASN A 268 -24.60 -5.82 7.50
N PHE A 269 -24.07 -6.35 8.60
CA PHE A 269 -23.36 -7.62 8.62
C PHE A 269 -24.31 -8.82 8.45
N ASN A 270 -25.53 -8.75 8.98
CA ASN A 270 -26.52 -9.80 8.82
C ASN A 270 -26.98 -10.00 7.37
N GLU A 271 -27.01 -8.91 6.59
CA GLU A 271 -27.34 -8.97 5.16
C GLU A 271 -26.19 -9.59 4.33
N ASN A 272 -24.95 -9.50 4.83
CA ASN A 272 -23.75 -9.98 4.18
C ASN A 272 -23.09 -11.12 5.01
N TYR A 273 -23.85 -12.17 5.31
CA TYR A 273 -23.47 -13.18 6.31
C TYR A 273 -22.17 -13.94 5.99
N ILE A 274 -21.89 -14.31 4.73
CA ILE A 274 -20.64 -14.97 4.35
C ILE A 274 -19.46 -14.01 4.40
N ALA A 275 -19.66 -12.79 3.95
CA ALA A 275 -18.62 -11.76 4.06
C ALA A 275 -18.32 -11.40 5.52
N THR A 276 -19.32 -11.47 6.40
CA THR A 276 -19.14 -11.33 7.85
C THR A 276 -18.30 -12.46 8.44
N GLN A 277 -18.51 -13.69 8.02
CA GLN A 277 -17.66 -14.82 8.41
C GLN A 277 -16.20 -14.60 7.98
N ALA A 278 -16.00 -14.20 6.72
CA ALA A 278 -14.68 -13.87 6.20
C ALA A 278 -14.02 -12.72 6.99
N PHE A 279 -14.79 -11.70 7.35
CA PHE A 279 -14.29 -10.56 8.11
C PHE A 279 -13.91 -10.94 9.55
N CYS A 280 -14.75 -11.69 10.24
CA CYS A 280 -14.43 -12.16 11.59
C CYS A 280 -13.19 -13.06 11.62
N PHE A 281 -13.04 -13.94 10.62
CA PHE A 281 -11.84 -14.75 10.48
C PHE A 281 -10.60 -13.90 10.21
N LEU A 282 -10.69 -12.90 9.32
CA LEU A 282 -9.61 -11.99 9.00
C LEU A 282 -9.17 -11.19 10.22
N LEU A 283 -10.11 -10.66 11.00
CA LEU A 283 -9.82 -9.94 12.24
C LEU A 283 -9.07 -10.81 13.26
N ASP A 284 -9.55 -12.04 13.46
CA ASP A 284 -8.90 -12.98 14.37
C ASP A 284 -7.50 -13.38 13.87
N PHE A 285 -7.35 -13.66 12.58
CA PHE A 285 -6.07 -13.96 11.95
C PHE A 285 -5.04 -12.83 12.15
N VAL A 286 -5.40 -11.60 11.85
CA VAL A 286 -4.50 -10.44 12.04
C VAL A 286 -4.22 -10.22 13.53
N TYR A 287 -5.20 -10.43 14.40
CA TYR A 287 -5.02 -10.31 15.85
C TYR A 287 -4.00 -11.33 16.39
N GLN A 288 -4.04 -12.57 15.91
CA GLN A 288 -3.10 -13.62 16.32
C GLN A 288 -1.66 -13.29 15.88
N HIS A 289 -1.48 -12.66 14.70
CA HIS A 289 -0.18 -12.22 14.23
C HIS A 289 0.35 -11.04 15.02
N ASN A 290 -0.47 -10.02 15.21
CA ASN A 290 -0.14 -8.82 15.96
C ASN A 290 -1.43 -8.12 16.44
N PRO A 291 -1.75 -8.21 17.76
CA PRO A 291 -2.95 -7.63 18.34
C PRO A 291 -3.11 -6.12 18.10
N HIS A 292 -2.00 -5.40 17.94
CA HIS A 292 -2.04 -3.96 17.70
C HIS A 292 -2.57 -3.62 16.30
N LEU A 293 -2.39 -4.47 15.30
CA LEU A 293 -2.81 -4.20 13.93
C LEU A 293 -4.34 -4.13 13.75
N VAL A 294 -5.11 -4.71 14.64
CA VAL A 294 -6.58 -4.64 14.65
C VAL A 294 -7.12 -3.60 15.65
N SER A 295 -6.23 -2.85 16.31
CA SER A 295 -6.65 -1.76 17.19
C SER A 295 -7.17 -0.59 16.37
N LYS A 296 -8.35 -0.05 16.72
CA LYS A 296 -8.95 1.13 16.08
C LYS A 296 -8.92 1.10 14.55
N ILE A 297 -9.28 -0.05 13.96
CA ILE A 297 -9.52 -0.13 12.52
C ILE A 297 -10.81 0.64 12.18
N SER A 298 -10.88 1.15 10.93
CA SER A 298 -12.06 1.89 10.46
C SER A 298 -13.27 0.97 10.38
N GLU A 299 -14.46 1.56 10.45
CA GLU A 299 -15.68 0.84 10.10
C GLU A 299 -15.57 0.30 8.67
N PRO A 300 -16.02 -0.94 8.41
CA PRO A 300 -15.94 -1.50 7.09
C PRO A 300 -16.87 -0.81 6.11
N VAL A 301 -16.34 -0.53 4.93
CA VAL A 301 -17.12 -0.07 3.80
C VAL A 301 -17.69 -1.27 3.07
N PHE A 302 -19.04 -1.33 2.95
CA PHE A 302 -19.73 -2.35 2.18
C PHE A 302 -19.75 -1.95 0.70
N GLU A 303 -19.10 -2.75 -0.15
CA GLU A 303 -18.89 -2.46 -1.57
C GLU A 303 -20.12 -2.81 -2.47
N ASN A 304 -21.22 -3.30 -1.89
CA ASN A 304 -22.41 -3.76 -2.61
C ASN A 304 -23.31 -2.61 -3.13
N SER A 305 -22.74 -1.45 -3.40
CA SER A 305 -23.54 -0.28 -3.81
C SER A 305 -24.04 -0.38 -5.24
N ALA A 306 -25.35 -0.32 -5.43
CA ALA A 306 -26.00 -0.20 -6.74
C ALA A 306 -25.66 1.11 -7.52
N SER A 307 -25.01 2.05 -6.86
CA SER A 307 -24.55 3.32 -7.47
C SER A 307 -23.23 3.21 -8.21
N LYS A 308 -22.54 2.06 -8.16
CA LYS A 308 -21.27 1.83 -8.86
C LYS A 308 -21.49 1.21 -10.23
N LEU A 309 -20.63 1.58 -11.17
CA LEU A 309 -20.54 0.94 -12.48
C LEU A 309 -19.95 -0.48 -12.31
N SER A 310 -20.65 -1.48 -12.77
CA SER A 310 -20.17 -2.87 -12.80
C SER A 310 -19.26 -3.08 -14.02
N LEU A 311 -18.05 -3.54 -13.77
CA LEU A 311 -17.01 -3.81 -14.76
C LEU A 311 -16.78 -5.32 -14.82
N ALA A 312 -17.38 -6.01 -15.77
CA ALA A 312 -17.34 -7.45 -15.90
C ALA A 312 -16.32 -7.92 -16.96
N ASN A 313 -16.01 -9.22 -16.99
CA ASN A 313 -15.16 -9.85 -18.00
C ASN A 313 -13.75 -9.23 -18.06
N HIS A 314 -13.09 -9.03 -16.91
CA HIS A 314 -11.75 -8.42 -16.84
C HIS A 314 -11.63 -7.03 -17.49
N SER A 315 -12.70 -6.25 -17.52
CA SER A 315 -12.73 -4.93 -18.20
C SER A 315 -11.60 -3.99 -17.80
N LEU A 316 -11.21 -3.98 -16.52
CA LEU A 316 -10.09 -3.15 -16.04
C LEU A 316 -8.75 -3.49 -16.73
N LYS A 317 -8.49 -4.78 -16.98
CA LYS A 317 -7.27 -5.25 -17.67
C LYS A 317 -7.40 -5.11 -19.19
N GLN A 318 -8.53 -5.53 -19.75
CA GLN A 318 -8.77 -5.48 -21.21
C GLN A 318 -8.75 -4.07 -21.77
N LEU A 319 -9.19 -3.07 -20.99
CA LEU A 319 -9.14 -1.65 -21.35
C LEU A 319 -7.83 -0.96 -20.90
N ASN A 320 -6.85 -1.71 -20.38
CA ASN A 320 -5.60 -1.16 -19.85
C ASN A 320 -5.80 -0.07 -18.79
N ILE A 321 -6.88 -0.15 -18.00
CA ILE A 321 -7.06 0.75 -16.84
C ILE A 321 -5.99 0.46 -15.79
N ILE A 322 -5.71 -0.83 -15.55
CA ILE A 322 -4.63 -1.32 -14.68
C ILE A 322 -3.59 -2.07 -15.50
N ASN A 323 -2.36 -2.17 -14.97
CA ASN A 323 -1.29 -2.92 -15.61
C ASN A 323 -1.57 -4.43 -15.48
N ASP A 324 -1.43 -5.15 -16.57
CA ASP A 324 -1.60 -6.61 -16.68
C ASP A 324 -0.44 -7.42 -16.05
N GLY A 325 0.61 -6.74 -15.58
CA GLY A 325 1.81 -7.39 -15.03
C GLY A 325 2.83 -7.84 -16.09
N ASN A 326 2.45 -7.93 -17.35
CA ASN A 326 3.34 -8.33 -18.44
C ASN A 326 4.29 -7.20 -18.90
N VAL A 327 3.94 -5.95 -18.57
CA VAL A 327 4.71 -4.76 -18.95
C VAL A 327 5.36 -4.17 -17.70
N LYS A 328 6.64 -3.82 -17.80
CA LYS A 328 7.34 -3.13 -16.70
C LYS A 328 6.60 -1.84 -16.34
N PRO A 329 6.37 -1.57 -15.04
CA PRO A 329 5.68 -0.37 -14.61
C PRO A 329 6.38 0.89 -15.14
N SER A 330 5.64 1.71 -15.87
CA SER A 330 6.06 3.02 -16.37
C SER A 330 4.87 3.97 -16.36
N LYS A 331 5.10 5.25 -16.53
CA LYS A 331 4.02 6.25 -16.57
C LYS A 331 2.94 5.93 -17.62
N TYR A 332 3.31 5.28 -18.69
CA TYR A 332 2.44 4.97 -19.83
C TYR A 332 1.99 3.52 -19.92
N SER A 333 2.27 2.69 -18.91
CA SER A 333 1.92 1.26 -18.95
C SER A 333 0.42 1.01 -18.80
N CYS A 334 -0.33 1.90 -18.15
CA CYS A 334 -1.79 1.85 -18.05
C CYS A 334 -2.39 3.22 -17.78
N VAL A 335 -3.72 3.31 -17.95
CA VAL A 335 -4.48 4.57 -17.80
C VAL A 335 -4.37 5.13 -16.38
N SER A 336 -4.48 4.28 -15.37
CA SER A 336 -4.38 4.73 -13.97
C SER A 336 -3.00 5.30 -13.63
N GLN A 337 -1.91 4.80 -14.21
CA GLN A 337 -0.57 5.36 -14.02
C GLN A 337 -0.34 6.64 -14.80
N LEU A 338 -0.89 6.76 -16.00
CA LEU A 338 -0.85 8.00 -16.79
C LEU A 338 -1.53 9.15 -16.06
N LEU A 339 -2.72 8.90 -15.52
CA LEU A 339 -3.60 9.94 -14.99
C LEU A 339 -3.37 10.24 -13.50
N ASN A 340 -2.75 9.34 -12.73
CA ASN A 340 -2.54 9.55 -11.30
C ASN A 340 -1.30 10.43 -11.04
N ASP A 341 -1.42 11.72 -11.38
CA ASP A 341 -0.41 12.75 -11.10
C ASP A 341 -0.60 13.43 -9.72
N CYS A 342 -1.37 12.80 -8.78
CA CYS A 342 -1.53 13.30 -7.42
C CYS A 342 -0.18 13.46 -6.71
N LEU A 343 -0.05 14.52 -5.93
CA LEU A 343 1.20 14.89 -5.28
C LEU A 343 1.37 14.20 -3.92
N THR A 344 0.26 13.98 -3.21
CA THR A 344 0.26 13.31 -1.91
C THR A 344 -0.05 11.82 -2.02
N PRO A 345 0.52 10.97 -1.14
CA PRO A 345 0.18 9.53 -1.13
C PRO A 345 -1.32 9.26 -0.89
N MET A 346 -1.97 10.09 -0.05
CA MET A 346 -3.39 10.00 0.24
C MET A 346 -4.24 10.33 -1.00
N GLY A 347 -3.87 11.38 -1.73
CA GLY A 347 -4.49 11.74 -3.01
C GLY A 347 -4.33 10.64 -4.05
N LYS A 348 -3.13 10.03 -4.17
CA LYS A 348 -2.86 8.91 -5.08
C LYS A 348 -3.77 7.72 -4.81
N ARG A 349 -3.95 7.34 -3.54
CA ARG A 349 -4.86 6.25 -3.14
C ARG A 349 -6.32 6.57 -3.50
N LYS A 350 -6.78 7.78 -3.19
CA LYS A 350 -8.16 8.21 -3.48
C LYS A 350 -8.43 8.30 -4.97
N PHE A 351 -7.51 8.85 -5.75
CA PHE A 351 -7.61 8.95 -7.20
C PHE A 351 -7.69 7.56 -7.85
N LEU A 352 -6.80 6.64 -7.43
CA LEU A 352 -6.82 5.26 -7.91
C LEU A 352 -8.14 4.57 -7.56
N TYR A 353 -8.61 4.71 -6.32
CA TYR A 353 -9.89 4.16 -5.90
C TYR A 353 -11.04 4.69 -6.77
N ASN A 354 -11.09 5.97 -7.09
CA ASN A 354 -12.15 6.57 -7.90
C ASN A 354 -12.15 6.04 -9.34
N ILE A 355 -10.98 5.86 -9.97
CA ILE A 355 -10.90 5.37 -11.36
C ILE A 355 -11.22 3.87 -11.44
N LEU A 356 -10.95 3.10 -10.39
CA LEU A 356 -11.28 1.68 -10.31
C LEU A 356 -12.71 1.40 -9.84
N ASN A 357 -13.37 2.40 -9.26
CA ASN A 357 -14.76 2.34 -8.79
C ASN A 357 -15.57 3.49 -9.39
N PRO A 358 -15.80 3.52 -10.72
CA PRO A 358 -16.61 4.54 -11.35
C PRO A 358 -18.06 4.48 -10.83
N ILE A 359 -18.75 5.60 -10.84
CA ILE A 359 -20.10 5.75 -10.27
C ILE A 359 -21.14 6.04 -11.35
N CYS A 360 -22.41 5.75 -11.02
CA CYS A 360 -23.53 5.97 -11.91
C CYS A 360 -24.43 7.16 -11.49
N ASP A 361 -24.19 7.74 -10.31
CA ASP A 361 -25.00 8.84 -9.77
C ASP A 361 -24.69 10.15 -10.49
N GLU A 362 -25.68 10.62 -11.27
CA GLU A 362 -25.60 11.85 -12.07
C GLU A 362 -25.28 13.08 -11.20
N THR A 363 -25.84 13.15 -9.99
CA THR A 363 -25.70 14.32 -9.11
C THR A 363 -24.28 14.44 -8.58
N ILE A 364 -23.68 13.31 -8.22
CA ILE A 364 -22.30 13.24 -7.77
C ILE A 364 -21.36 13.55 -8.94
N LEU A 365 -21.59 12.94 -10.12
CA LEU A 365 -20.78 13.19 -11.32
C LEU A 365 -20.80 14.65 -11.74
N GLN A 366 -21.98 15.25 -11.78
CA GLN A 366 -22.13 16.66 -12.13
C GLN A 366 -21.39 17.59 -11.15
N ARG A 367 -21.39 17.26 -9.86
CA ARG A 367 -20.62 17.97 -8.83
C ARG A 367 -19.11 17.88 -9.09
N GLU A 368 -18.62 16.69 -9.43
CA GLU A 368 -17.19 16.45 -9.75
C GLU A 368 -16.74 17.22 -11.00
N TYR A 369 -17.59 17.31 -12.03
CA TYR A 369 -17.28 18.09 -13.21
C TYR A 369 -17.30 19.59 -12.94
N ASN A 370 -18.26 20.07 -12.14
CA ASN A 370 -18.40 21.49 -11.83
C ASN A 370 -17.24 22.01 -10.98
N ILE A 371 -16.73 21.22 -10.02
CA ILE A 371 -15.57 21.63 -9.23
C ILE A 371 -14.30 21.64 -10.10
N THR A 372 -14.13 20.66 -10.99
CA THR A 372 -13.02 20.63 -11.95
C THR A 372 -13.05 21.86 -12.89
N GLU A 373 -14.24 22.21 -13.40
CA GLU A 373 -14.43 23.42 -14.23
C GLU A 373 -14.05 24.70 -13.47
N HIS A 374 -14.45 24.80 -12.20
CA HIS A 374 -14.11 25.94 -11.34
C HIS A 374 -12.60 26.09 -11.17
N PHE A 375 -11.89 24.99 -10.88
CA PHE A 375 -10.44 24.98 -10.76
C PHE A 375 -9.73 25.29 -12.10
N LEU A 376 -10.30 24.93 -13.23
CA LEU A 376 -9.80 25.31 -14.56
C LEU A 376 -9.98 26.80 -14.82
N GLY A 377 -11.12 27.38 -14.42
CA GLY A 377 -11.35 28.83 -14.52
C GLY A 377 -10.38 29.66 -13.69
N GLU A 378 -9.99 29.15 -12.52
CA GLU A 378 -9.05 29.77 -11.58
C GLU A 378 -7.65 29.10 -11.62
N TYR A 379 -7.29 28.49 -12.76
CA TYR A 379 -6.09 27.66 -12.85
C TYR A 379 -4.80 28.39 -12.46
N ASN A 380 -4.63 29.61 -12.92
CA ASN A 380 -3.47 30.43 -12.60
C ASN A 380 -3.38 30.82 -11.13
N THR A 381 -4.53 30.93 -10.45
CA THR A 381 -4.63 31.30 -9.03
C THR A 381 -4.22 30.15 -8.11
N TYR A 382 -4.59 28.91 -8.46
CA TYR A 382 -4.44 27.77 -7.57
C TYR A 382 -3.32 26.81 -7.96
N ASN A 383 -3.07 26.57 -9.26
CA ASN A 383 -2.24 25.44 -9.70
C ASN A 383 -0.81 25.48 -9.14
N SER A 384 -0.07 26.59 -9.32
CA SER A 384 1.32 26.68 -8.86
C SER A 384 1.42 26.63 -7.33
N PHE A 385 0.50 27.31 -6.64
CA PHE A 385 0.44 27.33 -5.19
C PHE A 385 0.17 25.95 -4.62
N LEU A 386 -0.87 25.26 -5.12
CA LEU A 386 -1.22 23.90 -4.65
C LEU A 386 -0.12 22.90 -4.99
N LYS A 387 0.44 22.95 -6.19
CA LYS A 387 1.54 22.07 -6.59
C LYS A 387 2.73 22.18 -5.65
N THR A 388 3.13 23.37 -5.27
CA THR A 388 4.25 23.59 -4.35
C THR A 388 3.95 23.06 -2.97
N ASN A 389 2.80 23.42 -2.39
CA ASN A 389 2.46 23.05 -1.01
C ASN A 389 2.11 21.57 -0.86
N LEU A 390 1.29 20.99 -1.76
CA LEU A 390 0.94 19.57 -1.72
C LEU A 390 2.15 18.64 -1.88
N SER A 391 3.16 19.05 -2.67
CA SER A 391 4.39 18.25 -2.83
C SER A 391 5.22 18.10 -1.55
N LEU A 392 5.04 19.00 -0.58
CA LEU A 392 5.70 18.94 0.72
C LEU A 392 5.03 17.94 1.68
N ILE A 393 3.76 17.62 1.44
CA ILE A 393 2.97 16.79 2.33
C ILE A 393 3.31 15.32 2.14
N LYS A 394 3.67 14.67 3.24
CA LYS A 394 3.97 13.25 3.32
C LYS A 394 2.70 12.43 3.64
N ASP A 395 2.86 11.13 3.86
CA ASP A 395 1.73 10.23 4.12
C ASP A 395 1.21 10.35 5.56
N ILE A 396 0.37 11.36 5.79
CA ILE A 396 -0.22 11.62 7.13
C ILE A 396 -1.11 10.46 7.56
N SER A 397 -1.83 9.80 6.64
CA SER A 397 -2.67 8.63 6.99
C SER A 397 -1.84 7.47 7.54
N LYS A 398 -0.64 7.25 6.98
CA LYS A 398 0.28 6.24 7.49
C LYS A 398 0.81 6.62 8.89
N TRP A 399 1.10 7.90 9.12
CA TRP A 399 1.49 8.36 10.45
C TRP A 399 0.35 8.30 11.46
N GLU A 400 -0.87 8.64 11.07
CA GLU A 400 -2.05 8.44 11.89
C GLU A 400 -2.14 6.98 12.37
N ARG A 401 -1.94 6.03 11.45
CA ARG A 401 -1.91 4.61 11.78
C ARG A 401 -0.74 4.25 12.70
N GLN A 402 0.44 4.81 12.49
CA GLN A 402 1.60 4.62 13.39
C GLN A 402 1.35 5.15 14.80
N ILE A 403 0.61 6.25 14.94
CA ILE A 403 0.20 6.79 16.26
C ILE A 403 -0.68 5.77 16.99
N VAL A 404 -1.70 5.24 16.31
CA VAL A 404 -2.58 4.19 16.86
C VAL A 404 -1.80 2.94 17.25
N LEU A 405 -0.80 2.55 16.46
CA LEU A 405 0.07 1.41 16.72
C LEU A 405 1.16 1.70 17.75
N LYS A 406 1.30 2.94 18.22
CA LYS A 406 2.39 3.42 19.09
C LYS A 406 3.78 3.15 18.50
N LYS A 407 3.90 3.25 17.17
CA LYS A 407 5.12 3.01 16.39
C LYS A 407 5.52 4.23 15.53
N ILE A 408 5.24 5.43 16.02
CA ILE A 408 5.65 6.67 15.35
C ILE A 408 6.94 7.19 15.96
N SER A 409 7.88 7.62 15.11
CA SER A 409 9.14 8.21 15.58
C SER A 409 9.00 9.70 15.90
N PRO A 410 9.90 10.28 16.74
CA PRO A 410 9.93 11.72 16.99
C PRO A 410 10.08 12.54 15.70
N ARG A 411 10.90 12.10 14.76
CA ARG A 411 11.07 12.71 13.43
C ARG A 411 9.75 12.76 12.65
N ALA A 412 8.96 11.70 12.70
CA ALA A 412 7.68 11.68 12.04
C ALA A 412 6.71 12.71 12.64
N PHE A 413 6.71 12.93 13.96
CA PHE A 413 5.95 14.00 14.59
C PHE A 413 6.42 15.40 14.20
N ALA A 414 7.73 15.64 14.14
CA ALA A 414 8.26 16.92 13.68
C ALA A 414 7.87 17.21 12.23
N THR A 415 7.87 16.18 11.38
CA THR A 415 7.41 16.32 10.00
C THR A 415 5.89 16.47 9.92
N LEU A 416 5.12 15.76 10.75
CA LEU A 416 3.66 15.93 10.86
C LEU A 416 3.28 17.36 11.23
N TYR A 417 3.98 17.96 12.19
CA TYR A 417 3.79 19.37 12.54
C TYR A 417 3.92 20.28 11.31
N SER A 418 5.00 20.13 10.55
CA SER A 418 5.22 20.92 9.33
C SER A 418 4.13 20.70 8.28
N ASN A 419 3.67 19.44 8.13
CA ASN A 419 2.60 19.10 7.19
C ASN A 419 1.25 19.70 7.60
N ILE A 420 0.94 19.75 8.91
CA ILE A 420 -0.29 20.39 9.44
C ILE A 420 -0.25 21.90 9.17
N LEU A 421 0.90 22.56 9.36
CA LEU A 421 1.04 23.98 9.03
C LEU A 421 0.87 24.24 7.53
N THR A 422 1.40 23.35 6.69
CA THR A 422 1.20 23.43 5.23
C THR A 422 -0.27 23.25 4.88
N ALA A 423 -0.97 22.31 5.52
CA ALA A 423 -2.42 22.11 5.34
C ALA A 423 -3.21 23.37 5.73
N LYS A 424 -2.85 24.01 6.85
CA LYS A 424 -3.42 25.30 7.27
C LYS A 424 -3.23 26.38 6.21
N THR A 425 -2.01 26.51 5.67
CA THR A 425 -1.69 27.47 4.61
C THR A 425 -2.52 27.22 3.34
N ILE A 426 -2.74 25.96 2.98
CA ILE A 426 -3.62 25.59 1.86
C ILE A 426 -5.07 26.02 2.17
N TYR A 427 -5.56 25.71 3.36
CA TYR A 427 -6.93 26.06 3.77
C TYR A 427 -7.16 27.58 3.76
N GLU A 428 -6.26 28.38 4.32
CA GLU A 428 -6.33 29.85 4.34
C GLU A 428 -6.38 30.46 2.93
N LYS A 429 -5.77 29.80 1.94
CA LYS A 429 -5.84 30.24 0.54
C LYS A 429 -7.22 30.01 -0.08
N ILE A 430 -7.94 28.96 0.35
CA ILE A 430 -9.21 28.54 -0.29
C ILE A 430 -10.45 28.83 0.53
N GLU A 431 -10.33 29.16 1.84
CA GLU A 431 -11.47 29.41 2.75
C GLU A 431 -12.42 30.50 2.24
N GLY A 432 -11.93 31.44 1.44
CA GLY A 432 -12.74 32.50 0.80
C GLY A 432 -13.51 32.04 -0.44
N ASP A 433 -13.24 30.85 -0.97
CA ASP A 433 -13.89 30.33 -2.18
C ASP A 433 -15.12 29.49 -1.82
N VAL A 434 -16.29 30.11 -1.94
CA VAL A 434 -17.58 29.48 -1.57
C VAL A 434 -17.83 28.17 -2.33
N LYS A 435 -17.40 28.06 -3.60
CA LYS A 435 -17.63 26.85 -4.41
C LYS A 435 -16.77 25.68 -3.90
N ILE A 436 -15.51 25.93 -3.55
CA ILE A 436 -14.61 24.93 -3.01
C ILE A 436 -15.10 24.49 -1.64
N VAL A 437 -15.42 25.43 -0.74
CA VAL A 437 -15.91 25.11 0.61
C VAL A 437 -17.22 24.31 0.53
N LYS A 438 -18.16 24.68 -0.34
CA LYS A 438 -19.41 23.93 -0.56
C LYS A 438 -19.14 22.51 -1.07
N TYR A 439 -18.20 22.34 -1.98
CA TYR A 439 -17.80 20.99 -2.46
C TYR A 439 -17.25 20.13 -1.32
N LEU A 440 -16.31 20.68 -0.54
CA LEU A 440 -15.70 19.97 0.59
C LEU A 440 -16.71 19.60 1.68
N SER A 441 -17.68 20.49 1.97
CA SER A 441 -18.75 20.26 2.96
C SER A 441 -19.66 19.07 2.62
N CYS A 442 -19.71 18.64 1.35
CA CYS A 442 -20.41 17.42 0.97
C CYS A 442 -19.74 16.13 1.49
N PHE A 443 -18.47 16.18 1.84
CA PHE A 443 -17.69 15.04 2.33
C PHE A 443 -17.39 15.14 3.83
N ASP A 444 -17.17 16.35 4.34
CA ASP A 444 -16.93 16.61 5.76
C ASP A 444 -17.71 17.87 6.19
N PRO A 445 -18.76 17.72 7.02
CA PRO A 445 -19.52 18.86 7.54
C PRO A 445 -18.66 19.83 8.36
N ASN A 446 -17.54 19.37 8.91
CA ASN A 446 -16.66 20.15 9.78
C ASN A 446 -15.55 20.90 9.01
N VAL A 447 -15.65 21.01 7.70
CA VAL A 447 -14.64 21.71 6.86
C VAL A 447 -14.35 23.13 7.36
N GLY A 448 -15.36 23.85 7.90
CA GLY A 448 -15.17 25.19 8.48
C GLY A 448 -14.20 25.23 9.68
N ASP A 449 -14.00 24.12 10.36
CA ASP A 449 -13.14 24.02 11.54
C ASP A 449 -11.69 23.57 11.22
N ILE A 450 -11.35 23.29 9.95
CA ILE A 450 -10.02 22.77 9.57
C ILE A 450 -8.88 23.64 10.09
N LYS A 451 -9.00 24.98 10.00
CA LYS A 451 -8.00 25.91 10.54
C LYS A 451 -7.80 25.72 12.03
N LYS A 452 -8.90 25.63 12.77
CA LYS A 452 -8.90 25.40 14.22
C LYS A 452 -8.28 24.03 14.54
N TYR A 453 -8.61 22.99 13.79
CA TYR A 453 -8.03 21.66 13.97
C TYR A 453 -6.52 21.65 13.72
N CYS A 454 -6.05 22.36 12.68
CA CYS A 454 -4.63 22.53 12.43
C CYS A 454 -3.94 23.26 13.60
N ASP A 455 -4.53 24.33 14.11
CA ASP A 455 -3.96 25.10 15.21
C ASP A 455 -3.88 24.27 16.50
N GLU A 456 -4.97 23.63 16.90
CA GLU A 456 -5.01 22.83 18.11
C GLU A 456 -4.03 21.64 18.06
N THR A 457 -3.99 20.95 16.93
CA THR A 457 -3.12 19.77 16.76
C THR A 457 -1.65 20.17 16.69
N SER A 458 -1.31 21.21 15.93
CA SER A 458 0.07 21.69 15.84
C SER A 458 0.57 22.28 17.15
N GLN A 459 -0.29 23.04 17.87
CA GLN A 459 0.05 23.62 19.18
C GLN A 459 0.34 22.53 20.22
N PHE A 460 -0.44 21.44 20.21
CA PHE A 460 -0.18 20.31 21.10
C PHE A 460 1.19 19.68 20.84
N ILE A 461 1.55 19.44 19.56
CA ILE A 461 2.88 18.91 19.23
C ILE A 461 3.96 19.88 19.66
N TYR A 462 3.82 21.16 19.28
CA TYR A 462 4.79 22.21 19.60
C TYR A 462 5.02 22.38 21.11
N ASN A 463 3.97 22.30 21.91
CA ASN A 463 4.09 22.48 23.36
C ASN A 463 4.83 21.34 24.06
N ASN A 464 4.81 20.12 23.51
CA ASN A 464 5.38 18.94 24.15
C ASN A 464 6.76 18.54 23.61
N ILE A 465 7.03 18.77 22.33
CA ILE A 465 8.22 18.27 21.64
C ILE A 465 9.12 19.42 21.19
N ASP A 466 10.41 19.28 21.36
CA ASP A 466 11.41 20.10 20.71
C ASP A 466 11.62 19.59 19.28
N LEU A 467 11.10 20.33 18.32
CA LEU A 467 11.09 19.95 16.92
C LEU A 467 12.48 19.92 16.28
N THR A 468 13.41 20.74 16.81
CA THR A 468 14.77 20.84 16.28
C THR A 468 15.60 19.60 16.61
N GLU A 469 15.40 19.02 17.77
CA GLU A 469 16.03 17.77 18.19
C GLU A 469 15.27 16.55 17.62
N ALA A 470 13.94 16.57 17.68
CA ALA A 470 13.09 15.46 17.23
C ALA A 470 13.30 15.09 15.75
N ILE A 471 13.60 16.06 14.87
CA ILE A 471 13.77 15.82 13.42
C ILE A 471 14.94 14.87 13.12
N HIS A 472 15.88 14.71 14.04
CA HIS A 472 17.05 13.87 13.88
C HIS A 472 16.88 12.45 14.47
N ILE A 473 15.73 12.15 15.10
CA ILE A 473 15.50 10.91 15.85
C ILE A 473 14.48 10.02 15.14
N ASP A 474 14.94 8.95 14.49
CA ASP A 474 14.11 7.95 13.83
C ASP A 474 13.80 6.73 14.73
N GLN A 475 14.52 6.57 15.83
CA GLN A 475 14.36 5.49 16.79
C GLN A 475 13.01 5.57 17.49
N LEU A 476 12.49 4.41 17.92
CA LEU A 476 11.23 4.30 18.68
C LEU A 476 11.45 4.13 20.17
N GLN A 477 12.66 3.73 20.58
CA GLN A 477 13.06 3.45 21.95
C GLN A 477 14.56 3.77 22.15
N ASN A 478 15.00 3.75 23.39
CA ASN A 478 16.42 3.96 23.76
C ASN A 478 16.97 5.30 23.26
N PHE A 479 16.20 6.36 23.44
CA PHE A 479 16.57 7.69 22.98
C PHE A 479 17.85 8.22 23.68
N GLU A 480 18.83 8.62 22.90
CA GLU A 480 20.09 9.18 23.43
C GLU A 480 19.98 10.67 23.73
N LEU A 481 19.12 11.37 23.01
CA LEU A 481 18.88 12.80 23.15
C LEU A 481 17.50 13.06 23.74
N ASN A 482 17.40 14.03 24.64
CA ASN A 482 16.11 14.48 25.15
C ASN A 482 15.51 15.51 24.16
N PHE A 483 14.38 15.16 23.56
CA PHE A 483 13.59 15.99 22.67
C PHE A 483 12.24 16.42 23.29
N ILE A 484 12.00 16.09 24.54
CA ILE A 484 10.81 16.52 25.28
C ILE A 484 11.09 17.92 25.86
N LYS A 485 10.13 18.83 25.69
CA LYS A 485 10.28 20.19 26.24
C LYS A 485 10.25 20.20 27.76
N ARG A 486 10.92 21.21 28.34
CA ARG A 486 10.93 21.43 29.78
C ARG A 486 9.52 21.79 30.28
N GLY A 487 9.19 21.32 31.49
CA GLY A 487 7.90 21.53 32.12
C GLY A 487 6.83 20.47 31.78
N ILE A 488 7.18 19.43 31.03
CA ILE A 488 6.28 18.33 30.69
C ILE A 488 6.32 17.22 31.75
N ASP A 489 7.53 16.93 32.27
CA ASP A 489 7.73 15.92 33.31
C ASP A 489 8.84 16.38 34.27
N ASP A 490 8.47 16.57 35.55
CA ASP A 490 9.37 17.10 36.56
C ASP A 490 10.56 16.16 36.86
N GLU A 491 10.37 14.85 36.76
CA GLU A 491 11.45 13.87 36.98
C GLU A 491 12.46 13.91 35.85
N LEU A 492 11.97 14.03 34.60
CA LEU A 492 12.79 14.16 33.40
C LEU A 492 13.63 15.45 33.46
N ASP A 493 13.01 16.56 33.85
CA ASP A 493 13.69 17.86 33.95
C ASP A 493 14.80 17.83 35.02
N LYS A 494 14.51 17.27 36.21
CA LYS A 494 15.49 17.13 37.28
C LYS A 494 16.69 16.25 36.87
N LYS A 495 16.45 15.10 36.23
CA LYS A 495 17.52 14.20 35.79
C LYS A 495 18.33 14.83 34.65
N THR A 496 17.67 15.50 33.71
CA THR A 496 18.34 16.23 32.61
C THR A 496 19.27 17.33 33.17
N GLN A 497 18.77 18.11 34.15
CA GLN A 497 19.59 19.13 34.82
C GLN A 497 20.77 18.51 35.57
N THR A 498 20.54 17.40 36.29
CA THR A 498 21.62 16.71 37.05
C THR A 498 22.68 16.15 36.10
N LEU A 499 22.29 15.64 34.93
CA LEU A 499 23.19 15.18 33.88
C LEU A 499 24.07 16.33 33.38
N GLN A 500 23.43 17.44 32.96
CA GLN A 500 24.14 18.62 32.46
C GLN A 500 25.11 19.18 33.50
N GLU A 501 24.69 19.29 34.75
CA GLU A 501 25.61 19.74 35.83
C GLU A 501 26.80 18.79 36.03
N SER A 502 26.57 17.47 35.91
CA SER A 502 27.64 16.48 36.05
C SER A 502 28.62 16.52 34.88
N GLU A 503 28.13 16.68 33.66
CA GLU A 503 28.94 16.82 32.45
C GLU A 503 29.74 18.13 32.47
N TYR A 504 29.15 19.23 32.89
CA TYR A 504 29.85 20.51 33.04
C TYR A 504 30.96 20.42 34.09
N LYS A 505 30.73 19.71 35.23
CA LYS A 505 31.78 19.49 36.24
C LYS A 505 32.90 18.62 35.68
N LEU A 506 32.59 17.57 34.95
CA LEU A 506 33.59 16.69 34.33
C LEU A 506 34.41 17.44 33.27
N ASN A 507 33.77 18.29 32.46
CA ASN A 507 34.46 19.17 31.50
C ASN A 507 35.37 20.20 32.22
N ALA A 508 34.90 20.80 33.29
CA ALA A 508 35.73 21.75 34.08
C ALA A 508 36.95 21.06 34.66
N ILE A 509 36.82 19.80 35.17
CA ILE A 509 37.98 19.01 35.62
C ILE A 509 38.93 18.71 34.46
N SER A 510 38.42 18.27 33.30
CA SER A 510 39.20 17.97 32.08
C SER A 510 40.01 19.19 31.62
N ASN A 511 39.38 20.36 31.59
CA ASN A 511 40.02 21.61 31.21
C ASN A 511 41.08 22.04 32.23
N TYR A 512 40.77 21.91 33.50
CA TYR A 512 41.73 22.20 34.56
C TYR A 512 42.98 21.29 34.52
N LEU A 513 42.77 19.96 34.37
CA LEU A 513 43.89 19.01 34.24
C LEU A 513 44.69 19.26 32.95
N SER A 514 44.03 19.64 31.87
CA SER A 514 44.67 20.05 30.61
C SER A 514 45.55 21.30 30.81
N SER A 515 45.10 22.30 31.55
CA SER A 515 45.87 23.50 31.87
C SER A 515 47.13 23.21 32.72
N LEU A 516 47.03 22.25 33.62
CA LEU A 516 48.20 21.79 34.41
C LEU A 516 49.27 21.16 33.52
N ILE A 517 48.87 20.38 32.51
CA ILE A 517 49.79 19.79 31.53
C ILE A 517 50.41 20.86 30.64
N GLU A 518 49.61 21.81 30.19
CA GLU A 518 50.04 22.91 29.32
C GLU A 518 51.11 23.76 29.96
N ASN A 519 50.93 24.13 31.22
CA ASN A 519 51.91 24.90 32.00
C ASN A 519 53.29 24.19 32.13
N LYS A 520 53.33 22.86 32.04
CA LYS A 520 54.58 22.08 32.06
C LYS A 520 55.18 21.83 30.68
N GLU A 521 54.39 21.77 29.62
CA GLU A 521 54.88 21.49 28.27
C GLU A 521 55.55 22.71 27.59
N LYS A 522 55.43 23.95 28.13
CA LYS A 522 56.01 25.19 27.63
C LYS A 522 55.87 25.49 26.14
N LYS A 523 54.85 24.97 25.48
CA LYS A 523 54.55 25.31 24.10
C LYS A 523 53.30 26.21 24.04
N SER A 524 53.47 27.45 23.68
CA SER A 524 52.42 28.39 23.42
C SER A 524 51.87 28.21 21.98
N GLY A 525 50.55 28.16 21.82
CA GLY A 525 49.90 28.46 20.59
C GLY A 525 49.05 27.33 19.98
N LYS A 526 47.94 27.01 20.56
CA LYS A 526 46.62 26.50 20.23
C LYS A 526 46.16 25.69 21.43
N SER A 527 44.99 26.00 21.99
CA SER A 527 44.35 25.23 23.05
C SER A 527 44.15 23.78 22.55
N ASN A 528 45.03 22.89 22.98
CA ASN A 528 44.90 21.48 22.69
C ASN A 528 44.28 20.81 23.94
N ASP A 529 43.18 20.10 23.76
CA ASP A 529 42.60 19.21 24.79
C ASP A 529 43.59 18.10 25.14
N TYR A 530 44.41 18.33 26.15
CA TYR A 530 45.43 17.37 26.60
C TYR A 530 44.85 16.20 27.38
N VAL A 531 43.74 16.45 28.05
CA VAL A 531 42.89 15.44 28.70
C VAL A 531 41.57 15.39 27.99
N LYS A 532 41.15 14.23 27.56
CA LYS A 532 39.89 14.04 26.80
C LYS A 532 38.92 13.18 27.60
N ILE A 533 37.65 13.53 27.49
CA ILE A 533 36.57 12.66 27.93
C ILE A 533 36.40 11.56 26.89
N HIS A 534 36.50 10.32 27.32
CA HIS A 534 36.31 9.13 26.53
C HIS A 534 34.98 8.45 26.92
N GLU A 535 34.10 8.26 25.94
CA GLU A 535 32.84 7.55 26.08
C GLU A 535 32.93 6.25 25.29
N THR A 536 32.49 5.14 25.88
CA THR A 536 32.39 3.86 25.20
C THR A 536 30.97 3.58 24.72
N ASP A 537 30.78 2.62 23.77
CA ASP A 537 29.48 2.20 23.28
C ASP A 537 28.48 1.75 24.37
N LYS A 538 29.01 1.41 25.55
CA LYS A 538 28.23 1.06 26.76
C LYS A 538 27.96 2.25 27.69
N ASN A 539 28.12 3.48 27.19
CA ASN A 539 27.98 4.74 27.94
C ASN A 539 28.86 4.82 29.19
N ASN A 540 30.00 4.15 29.23
CA ASN A 540 30.97 4.32 30.30
C ASN A 540 31.89 5.52 29.99
N PHE A 541 31.97 6.45 30.94
CA PHE A 541 32.75 7.66 30.85
C PHE A 541 34.11 7.49 31.57
N SER A 542 35.14 8.10 31.03
CA SER A 542 36.47 8.14 31.63
C SER A 542 37.26 9.35 31.09
N LEU A 543 38.21 9.83 31.86
CA LEU A 543 39.20 10.79 31.38
C LEU A 543 40.42 10.04 30.86
N VAL A 544 40.93 10.44 29.71
CA VAL A 544 42.02 9.78 29.02
C VAL A 544 43.06 10.80 28.56
N SER A 545 44.34 10.47 28.71
CA SER A 545 45.45 11.25 28.17
C SER A 545 46.60 10.33 27.71
N THR A 546 47.52 10.85 26.92
CA THR A 546 48.67 10.06 26.47
C THR A 546 49.60 9.72 27.65
N SER A 547 50.25 8.54 27.61
CA SER A 547 51.12 8.05 28.67
C SER A 547 52.24 9.04 29.01
N ARG A 548 52.74 9.83 28.03
CA ARG A 548 53.72 10.91 28.25
C ARG A 548 53.09 12.07 29.04
N ARG A 549 51.88 12.48 28.69
CA ARG A 549 51.20 13.61 29.35
C ARG A 549 50.73 13.23 30.76
N CYS A 550 50.37 11.98 31.00
CA CYS A 550 50.08 11.50 32.33
C CYS A 550 51.28 11.64 33.27
N LYS A 551 52.51 11.42 32.81
CA LYS A 551 53.73 11.68 33.60
C LYS A 551 53.89 13.16 33.91
N LEU A 552 53.68 14.05 32.94
CA LEU A 552 53.74 15.51 33.16
C LEU A 552 52.64 15.97 34.15
N LEU A 553 51.48 15.34 34.12
CA LEU A 553 50.42 15.62 35.07
C LEU A 553 50.81 15.22 36.50
N ILE A 554 51.39 14.02 36.69
CA ILE A 554 51.89 13.57 37.99
C ILE A 554 52.90 14.60 38.59
N ASP A 555 53.77 15.14 37.74
CA ASP A 555 54.76 16.12 38.18
C ASP A 555 54.17 17.52 38.42
N ALA A 556 52.97 17.77 37.92
CA ALA A 556 52.23 19.03 38.12
C ALA A 556 51.31 19.01 39.33
N LEU A 557 50.92 17.82 39.80
CA LEU A 557 50.00 17.63 40.94
C LEU A 557 50.69 18.00 42.27
N PRO A 558 49.94 18.63 43.22
CA PRO A 558 50.44 18.96 44.54
C PRO A 558 50.72 17.68 45.39
N ALA A 559 51.75 17.73 46.22
CA ALA A 559 52.12 16.60 47.13
C ALA A 559 51.09 16.37 48.25
N GLU A 560 50.49 17.47 48.73
CA GLU A 560 49.46 17.46 49.80
C GLU A 560 48.06 17.73 49.14
N GLU A 561 47.03 17.30 49.85
CA GLU A 561 45.66 17.52 49.40
C GLU A 561 45.33 19.02 49.36
N THR A 562 45.02 19.51 48.19
CA THR A 562 44.65 20.91 47.93
C THR A 562 43.24 20.97 47.36
N VAL A 563 42.39 21.86 47.85
CA VAL A 563 41.05 22.10 47.31
C VAL A 563 41.16 23.21 46.30
N VAL A 564 40.75 22.92 45.05
CA VAL A 564 40.65 23.88 43.96
C VAL A 564 39.19 24.15 43.65
N ARG A 565 38.82 25.40 43.62
CA ARG A 565 37.47 25.84 43.32
C ARG A 565 37.33 26.04 41.81
N LEU A 566 36.68 25.08 41.15
CA LEU A 566 36.45 25.08 39.70
C LEU A 566 35.08 25.69 39.36
N GLU A 567 35.10 26.53 38.34
CA GLU A 567 33.88 27.10 37.79
C GLU A 567 33.40 26.17 36.65
N TYR A 568 32.16 25.65 36.76
CA TYR A 568 31.60 24.72 35.78
C TYR A 568 30.48 25.37 34.97
N ASP A 569 29.92 26.49 35.41
CA ASP A 569 28.92 27.26 34.68
C ASP A 569 29.21 28.76 34.84
N SER A 570 29.80 29.34 33.80
CA SER A 570 30.17 30.76 33.77
C SER A 570 28.97 31.68 33.72
N THR A 571 27.85 31.21 33.15
CA THR A 571 26.62 32.03 33.01
C THR A 571 25.87 32.18 34.34
N LEU A 572 25.95 31.20 35.24
CA LEU A 572 25.32 31.18 36.55
C LEU A 572 26.30 31.33 37.69
N ASN A 573 27.60 31.56 37.41
CA ASN A 573 28.70 31.64 38.42
C ASN A 573 28.73 30.45 39.40
N LYS A 574 28.34 29.24 38.92
CA LYS A 574 28.36 28.04 39.74
C LYS A 574 29.78 27.46 39.84
N LYS A 575 30.24 27.24 41.09
CA LYS A 575 31.56 26.67 41.39
C LYS A 575 31.40 25.45 42.27
N PHE A 576 32.37 24.52 42.20
CA PHE A 576 32.44 23.37 43.06
C PHE A 576 33.88 23.13 43.53
N ASP A 577 34.04 22.52 44.66
CA ASP A 577 35.34 22.23 45.24
C ASP A 577 35.81 20.87 44.71
N PHE A 578 36.98 20.88 44.06
CA PHE A 578 37.66 19.70 43.52
C PHE A 578 38.95 19.50 44.30
N LYS A 579 39.10 18.33 44.94
CA LYS A 579 40.27 17.94 45.74
C LYS A 579 41.31 17.32 44.84
N ILE A 580 42.57 17.75 44.96
CA ILE A 580 43.67 17.22 44.15
C ILE A 580 44.85 16.90 45.04
N SER A 581 45.48 15.75 44.85
CA SER A 581 46.77 15.39 45.41
C SER A 581 47.42 14.31 44.55
N LYS A 582 48.77 14.25 44.59
CA LYS A 582 49.54 13.23 43.86
C LYS A 582 49.20 11.81 44.29
N LYS A 583 48.72 11.60 45.51
CA LYS A 583 48.37 10.27 46.10
C LYS A 583 46.99 9.77 45.67
N GLN A 584 46.10 10.64 45.17
CA GLN A 584 44.71 10.31 44.82
C GLN A 584 44.56 9.88 43.36
N PHE A 585 45.49 10.26 42.48
CA PHE A 585 45.44 9.97 41.06
C PHE A 585 46.15 8.67 40.71
N GLU A 586 45.42 7.77 40.09
CA GLU A 586 45.92 6.53 39.50
C GLU A 586 45.87 6.56 38.01
N PHE A 587 46.79 5.86 37.33
CA PHE A 587 46.87 5.85 35.87
C PHE A 587 46.92 4.40 35.37
N GLU A 588 45.85 3.95 34.76
CA GLU A 588 45.74 2.62 34.16
C GLU A 588 45.90 2.67 32.64
N LYS A 589 46.52 1.65 32.05
CA LYS A 589 46.75 1.56 30.62
C LYS A 589 45.45 1.28 29.88
N GLN A 590 45.03 2.18 28.99
CA GLN A 590 43.90 2.01 28.09
C GLN A 590 44.34 1.33 26.77
N SER A 591 45.42 1.85 26.18
CA SER A 591 45.95 1.40 24.88
C SER A 591 47.46 1.52 24.85
N ALA A 592 48.12 1.22 23.73
CA ALA A 592 49.55 1.40 23.58
C ALA A 592 50.02 2.85 23.83
N ALA A 593 49.18 3.86 23.52
CA ALA A 593 49.53 5.27 23.60
C ALA A 593 48.81 6.02 24.73
N ASN A 594 47.69 5.54 25.25
CA ASN A 594 46.82 6.28 26.17
C ASN A 594 46.62 5.57 27.49
N ASN A 595 46.45 6.34 28.57
CA ASN A 595 46.12 5.87 29.90
C ASN A 595 44.83 6.54 30.38
N PHE A 596 44.04 5.81 31.19
CA PHE A 596 42.95 6.34 31.99
C PHE A 596 43.50 7.19 33.12
N ILE A 597 42.81 8.26 33.46
CA ILE A 597 43.08 9.09 34.63
C ILE A 597 41.99 8.74 35.64
N LEU A 598 42.40 8.14 36.75
CA LEU A 598 41.48 7.64 37.78
C LEU A 598 41.69 8.46 39.07
N ASP A 599 40.58 8.89 39.63
CA ASP A 599 40.43 9.57 40.89
C ASP A 599 39.02 9.29 41.44
N GLU A 600 38.80 9.25 42.72
CA GLU A 600 37.53 8.91 43.33
C GLU A 600 36.41 9.87 42.91
N GLN A 601 36.69 11.18 42.88
CA GLN A 601 35.70 12.19 42.45
C GLN A 601 35.38 12.07 40.94
N ILE A 602 36.39 11.85 40.10
CA ILE A 602 36.25 11.64 38.66
C ILE A 602 35.45 10.37 38.41
N GLN A 603 35.80 9.26 39.05
CA GLN A 603 35.08 8.00 38.93
C GLN A 603 33.62 8.11 39.41
N GLY A 604 33.39 8.84 40.51
CA GLY A 604 32.06 9.13 41.05
C GLY A 604 31.18 9.89 40.03
N LEU A 605 31.74 10.95 39.41
CA LEU A 605 31.06 11.71 38.36
C LEU A 605 30.80 10.85 37.13
N CYS A 606 31.78 10.10 36.65
CA CYS A 606 31.66 9.21 35.51
C CYS A 606 30.59 8.14 35.72
N LYS A 607 30.56 7.48 36.87
CA LYS A 607 29.52 6.51 37.26
C LYS A 607 28.13 7.16 37.37
N SER A 608 28.06 8.38 37.89
CA SER A 608 26.81 9.15 38.01
C SER A 608 26.27 9.48 36.64
N ILE A 609 27.10 10.01 35.71
CA ILE A 609 26.74 10.32 34.32
C ILE A 609 26.20 9.06 33.62
N SER A 610 26.94 7.94 33.69
CA SER A 610 26.53 6.67 33.08
C SER A 610 25.18 6.19 33.61
N LYS A 611 24.98 6.20 34.92
CA LYS A 611 23.74 5.77 35.58
C LYS A 611 22.55 6.68 35.18
N ILE A 612 22.78 7.99 35.15
CA ILE A 612 21.74 8.95 34.78
C ILE A 612 21.40 8.78 33.29
N LYS A 613 22.37 8.65 32.37
CA LYS A 613 22.10 8.43 30.93
C LYS A 613 21.24 7.19 30.68
N VAL A 614 21.54 6.07 31.35
CA VAL A 614 20.71 4.85 31.21
C VAL A 614 19.30 5.10 31.71
N SER A 615 19.13 5.70 32.90
CA SER A 615 17.80 5.98 33.45
C SER A 615 17.02 7.02 32.66
N LEU A 616 17.70 7.94 31.96
CA LEU A 616 17.08 8.94 31.10
C LEU A 616 16.50 8.30 29.84
N LYS A 617 17.18 7.34 29.21
CA LYS A 617 16.68 6.62 28.03
C LYS A 617 15.31 6.01 28.30
N ASP A 618 15.17 5.33 29.43
CA ASP A 618 13.89 4.70 29.84
C ASP A 618 12.83 5.75 30.15
N LEU A 619 13.21 6.82 30.84
CA LEU A 619 12.28 7.88 31.22
C LEU A 619 11.77 8.67 30.00
N ILE A 620 12.66 9.06 29.07
CA ILE A 620 12.30 9.72 27.83
C ILE A 620 11.33 8.83 27.03
N THR A 621 11.63 7.53 26.93
CA THR A 621 10.75 6.56 26.26
C THR A 621 9.38 6.49 26.92
N SER A 622 9.31 6.46 28.26
CA SER A 622 8.05 6.45 29.02
C SER A 622 7.23 7.72 28.80
N VAL A 623 7.87 8.90 28.87
CA VAL A 623 7.22 10.20 28.67
C VAL A 623 6.75 10.35 27.22
N TYR A 624 7.56 9.93 26.26
CA TYR A 624 7.17 9.92 24.85
C TYR A 624 5.96 9.03 24.59
N ASN A 625 5.93 7.82 25.15
CA ASN A 625 4.78 6.92 25.01
C ASN A 625 3.50 7.52 25.60
N LYS A 626 3.60 8.22 26.75
CA LYS A 626 2.46 8.99 27.32
C LYS A 626 2.00 10.09 26.37
N PHE A 627 2.94 10.83 25.75
CA PHE A 627 2.62 11.85 24.76
C PHE A 627 1.87 11.25 23.56
N VAL A 628 2.34 10.13 23.01
CA VAL A 628 1.69 9.43 21.88
C VAL A 628 0.25 9.02 22.25
N VAL A 629 0.05 8.47 23.44
CA VAL A 629 -1.30 8.11 23.93
C VAL A 629 -2.18 9.34 24.07
N ASN A 630 -1.66 10.45 24.63
CA ASN A 630 -2.42 11.69 24.77
C ASN A 630 -2.75 12.34 23.43
N PHE A 631 -1.94 12.11 22.41
CA PHE A 631 -2.23 12.61 21.05
C PHE A 631 -3.45 11.95 20.42
N GLU A 632 -3.86 10.76 20.87
CA GLU A 632 -5.02 10.04 20.32
C GLU A 632 -6.33 10.86 20.38
N GLN A 633 -6.46 11.81 21.31
CA GLN A 633 -7.62 12.71 21.36
C GLN A 633 -7.77 13.63 20.14
N TYR A 634 -6.70 13.81 19.37
CA TYR A 634 -6.69 14.62 18.14
C TYR A 634 -6.94 13.79 16.88
N GLN A 635 -7.17 12.48 16.98
CA GLN A 635 -7.32 11.58 15.84
C GLN A 635 -8.43 12.02 14.87
N ALA A 636 -9.62 12.32 15.39
CA ALA A 636 -10.75 12.79 14.55
C ALA A 636 -10.43 14.09 13.80
N LYS A 637 -9.70 15.02 14.45
CA LYS A 637 -9.27 16.27 13.84
C LYS A 637 -8.24 16.03 12.75
N LEU A 638 -7.30 15.09 12.99
CA LEU A 638 -6.30 14.71 12.02
C LEU A 638 -6.94 14.03 10.80
N GLU A 639 -7.95 13.19 11.01
CA GLU A 639 -8.73 12.57 9.93
C GLU A 639 -9.42 13.61 9.04
N SER A 640 -10.04 14.65 9.63
CA SER A 640 -10.63 15.76 8.85
C SER A 640 -9.56 16.50 8.04
N ILE A 641 -8.36 16.74 8.59
CA ILE A 641 -7.24 17.36 7.88
C ILE A 641 -6.79 16.47 6.72
N ILE A 642 -6.67 15.16 6.92
CA ILE A 642 -6.29 14.18 5.90
C ILE A 642 -7.31 14.18 4.75
N ASN A 643 -8.60 14.14 5.08
CA ASN A 643 -9.68 14.15 4.09
C ASN A 643 -9.67 15.44 3.27
N PHE A 644 -9.49 16.58 3.92
CA PHE A 644 -9.34 17.88 3.28
C PHE A 644 -8.20 17.89 2.25
N ILE A 645 -6.98 17.51 2.66
CA ILE A 645 -5.80 17.47 1.79
C ILE A 645 -6.04 16.51 0.62
N THR A 646 -6.60 15.34 0.91
CA THR A 646 -6.87 14.29 -0.08
C THR A 646 -7.81 14.79 -1.19
N LEU A 647 -8.90 15.46 -0.81
CA LEU A 647 -9.88 15.98 -1.76
C LEU A 647 -9.29 17.10 -2.62
N ILE A 648 -8.55 18.03 -2.01
CA ILE A 648 -7.90 19.12 -2.74
C ILE A 648 -6.87 18.60 -3.73
N ASP A 649 -6.05 17.61 -3.36
CA ASP A 649 -5.06 17.02 -4.26
C ASP A 649 -5.73 16.30 -5.44
N VAL A 650 -6.82 15.58 -5.20
CA VAL A 650 -7.59 14.91 -6.27
C VAL A 650 -8.18 15.93 -7.24
N VAL A 651 -8.81 17.01 -6.75
CA VAL A 651 -9.41 18.04 -7.60
C VAL A 651 -8.34 18.82 -8.37
N HIS A 652 -7.23 19.17 -7.71
CA HIS A 652 -6.06 19.77 -8.37
C HIS A 652 -5.54 18.87 -9.49
N THR A 653 -5.42 17.57 -9.25
CA THR A 653 -4.95 16.60 -10.26
C THR A 653 -5.91 16.51 -11.43
N LYS A 654 -7.24 16.43 -11.20
CA LYS A 654 -8.27 16.42 -12.25
C LYS A 654 -8.17 17.64 -13.15
N SER A 655 -8.05 18.84 -12.59
CA SER A 655 -7.90 20.08 -13.34
C SER A 655 -6.58 20.14 -14.11
N SER A 656 -5.48 19.68 -13.49
CA SER A 656 -4.15 19.66 -14.13
C SER A 656 -4.11 18.70 -15.33
N ILE A 657 -4.73 17.53 -15.24
CA ILE A 657 -4.85 16.57 -16.32
C ILE A 657 -5.69 17.17 -17.47
N ALA A 658 -6.85 17.72 -17.15
CA ALA A 658 -7.75 18.31 -18.12
C ALA A 658 -7.06 19.44 -18.91
N GLN A 659 -6.34 20.30 -18.22
CA GLN A 659 -5.56 21.39 -18.84
C GLN A 659 -4.38 20.86 -19.69
N LYS A 660 -3.61 19.94 -19.13
CA LYS A 660 -2.38 19.41 -19.75
C LYS A 660 -2.67 18.65 -21.04
N TYR A 661 -3.70 17.80 -21.03
CA TYR A 661 -4.04 16.92 -22.14
C TYR A 661 -5.20 17.45 -23.01
N LYS A 662 -5.71 18.64 -22.69
CA LYS A 662 -6.85 19.27 -23.38
C LYS A 662 -8.06 18.33 -23.47
N TYR A 663 -8.45 17.79 -22.33
CA TYR A 663 -9.64 16.95 -22.22
C TYR A 663 -10.89 17.81 -22.03
N CYS A 664 -12.02 17.35 -22.56
CA CYS A 664 -13.29 18.08 -22.48
C CYS A 664 -14.13 17.64 -21.27
N LYS A 665 -14.98 18.55 -20.80
CA LYS A 665 -15.98 18.27 -19.76
C LYS A 665 -17.05 17.33 -20.31
N PRO A 666 -17.31 16.16 -19.64
CA PRO A 666 -18.46 15.34 -20.00
C PRO A 666 -19.77 16.08 -19.68
N ASN A 667 -20.75 15.94 -20.55
CA ASN A 667 -22.10 16.49 -20.41
C ASN A 667 -23.09 15.36 -20.18
N ILE A 668 -23.78 15.35 -19.03
CA ILE A 668 -24.81 14.36 -18.72
C ILE A 668 -26.13 14.84 -19.33
N VAL A 669 -26.69 14.08 -20.26
CA VAL A 669 -27.95 14.35 -20.91
C VAL A 669 -28.96 13.28 -20.53
N LYS A 670 -30.07 13.70 -19.92
CA LYS A 670 -31.13 12.79 -19.50
C LYS A 670 -31.76 12.06 -20.67
N SER A 671 -31.79 10.75 -20.58
CA SER A 671 -32.39 9.84 -21.57
C SER A 671 -33.09 8.69 -20.85
N ASP A 672 -33.97 7.98 -21.58
CA ASP A 672 -34.63 6.77 -21.10
C ASP A 672 -33.70 5.56 -21.02
N LYS A 673 -32.53 5.61 -21.66
CA LYS A 673 -31.49 4.59 -21.63
C LYS A 673 -30.10 5.23 -21.67
N SER A 674 -29.07 4.44 -21.30
CA SER A 674 -27.70 4.90 -21.40
C SER A 674 -27.23 5.00 -22.85
N PHE A 675 -26.42 6.04 -23.11
CA PHE A 675 -25.87 6.31 -24.45
C PHE A 675 -24.55 7.06 -24.33
N VAL A 676 -23.79 7.13 -25.41
CA VAL A 676 -22.58 7.94 -25.54
C VAL A 676 -22.43 8.53 -26.92
N GLU A 677 -22.21 9.84 -26.99
CA GLU A 677 -21.85 10.59 -28.18
C GLU A 677 -20.49 11.27 -27.92
N ALA A 678 -19.48 10.85 -28.67
CA ALA A 678 -18.12 11.35 -28.54
C ALA A 678 -17.62 11.93 -29.85
N LYS A 679 -17.21 13.21 -29.86
CA LYS A 679 -16.59 13.87 -31.02
C LYS A 679 -15.08 13.93 -30.85
N GLN A 680 -14.37 13.64 -31.94
CA GLN A 680 -12.91 13.61 -31.98
C GLN A 680 -12.28 12.76 -30.84
N LEU A 681 -12.86 11.57 -30.63
CA LEU A 681 -12.38 10.61 -29.63
C LEU A 681 -10.91 10.25 -29.85
N ARG A 682 -10.12 10.27 -28.80
CA ARG A 682 -8.70 9.92 -28.75
C ARG A 682 -8.45 8.80 -27.75
N HIS A 683 -7.40 8.03 -27.95
CA HIS A 683 -6.96 7.04 -26.97
C HIS A 683 -5.86 7.67 -26.08
N CYS A 684 -6.15 7.90 -24.81
CA CYS A 684 -5.30 8.64 -23.87
C CYS A 684 -3.87 8.08 -23.70
N LEU A 685 -3.65 6.78 -23.90
CA LEU A 685 -2.30 6.20 -23.87
C LEU A 685 -1.60 6.30 -25.23
N ILE A 686 -2.29 5.89 -26.31
CA ILE A 686 -1.69 5.77 -27.64
C ILE A 686 -1.28 7.12 -28.20
N GLU A 687 -2.03 8.19 -27.91
CA GLU A 687 -1.67 9.54 -28.32
C GLU A 687 -0.29 10.01 -27.79
N HIS A 688 0.23 9.36 -26.75
CA HIS A 688 1.56 9.65 -26.18
C HIS A 688 2.68 8.73 -26.67
N PHE A 689 2.34 7.56 -27.24
CA PHE A 689 3.34 6.66 -27.84
C PHE A 689 3.69 7.04 -29.27
N GLN A 690 2.74 7.61 -30.00
CA GLN A 690 2.92 8.03 -31.39
C GLN A 690 3.62 9.39 -31.43
N THR A 691 4.95 9.38 -31.46
CA THR A 691 5.75 10.61 -31.57
C THR A 691 5.93 11.09 -33.03
N ASN A 692 5.79 10.19 -34.00
CA ASN A 692 6.09 10.46 -35.42
C ASN A 692 4.82 10.72 -36.27
N GLU A 693 3.63 10.39 -35.75
CA GLU A 693 2.37 10.57 -36.48
C GLU A 693 1.33 11.26 -35.58
N ILE A 694 0.51 12.10 -36.19
CA ILE A 694 -0.62 12.74 -35.49
C ILE A 694 -1.71 11.69 -35.26
N TYR A 695 -2.20 11.56 -34.04
CA TYR A 695 -3.30 10.66 -33.72
C TYR A 695 -4.57 11.02 -34.50
N VAL A 696 -5.14 10.04 -35.20
CA VAL A 696 -6.38 10.26 -36.00
C VAL A 696 -7.58 10.09 -35.10
N THR A 697 -8.31 11.18 -34.89
CA THR A 697 -9.52 11.21 -34.06
C THR A 697 -10.73 10.67 -34.82
N ASN A 698 -11.70 10.10 -34.12
CA ASN A 698 -12.95 9.57 -34.70
C ASN A 698 -14.17 10.02 -33.88
N ASP A 699 -15.31 10.09 -34.56
CA ASP A 699 -16.61 10.39 -33.95
C ASP A 699 -17.40 9.09 -33.76
N ILE A 700 -17.98 8.92 -32.56
CA ILE A 700 -18.83 7.76 -32.23
C ILE A 700 -20.14 8.25 -31.64
N ASP A 701 -21.23 7.71 -32.15
CA ASP A 701 -22.57 7.85 -31.56
C ASP A 701 -23.13 6.44 -31.32
N LEU A 702 -23.48 6.12 -30.08
CA LEU A 702 -23.89 4.79 -29.67
C LEU A 702 -24.94 4.85 -28.57
N GLY A 703 -26.05 4.17 -28.76
CA GLY A 703 -27.21 4.18 -27.85
C GLY A 703 -28.12 5.37 -28.02
N HIS A 704 -27.90 6.22 -29.03
CA HIS A 704 -28.69 7.41 -29.37
C HIS A 704 -28.89 7.50 -30.86
N ASN A 705 -29.73 8.39 -31.33
CA ASN A 705 -29.97 8.69 -32.76
C ASN A 705 -30.22 7.44 -33.63
N ASN A 706 -30.99 6.47 -33.13
CA ASN A 706 -31.30 5.19 -33.80
C ASN A 706 -30.07 4.30 -34.07
N THR A 707 -29.00 4.46 -33.31
CA THR A 707 -27.81 3.58 -33.37
C THR A 707 -27.59 2.91 -32.02
N ASP A 708 -28.09 1.70 -31.81
CA ASP A 708 -27.85 0.92 -30.60
C ASP A 708 -26.56 0.10 -30.67
N GLY A 709 -26.19 -0.34 -31.88
CA GLY A 709 -25.04 -1.17 -32.13
C GLY A 709 -24.23 -0.74 -33.35
N ILE A 710 -22.92 -1.00 -33.31
CA ILE A 710 -22.01 -0.80 -34.43
C ILE A 710 -21.24 -2.09 -34.71
N LEU A 711 -21.31 -2.55 -35.96
CA LEU A 711 -20.44 -3.60 -36.49
C LEU A 711 -19.27 -2.92 -37.21
N LEU A 712 -18.06 -3.10 -36.67
CA LEU A 712 -16.85 -2.42 -37.11
C LEU A 712 -15.98 -3.33 -37.96
N TYR A 713 -15.83 -3.03 -39.25
CA TYR A 713 -15.03 -3.80 -40.20
C TYR A 713 -13.64 -3.14 -40.41
N GLY A 714 -12.71 -3.90 -40.93
CA GLY A 714 -11.38 -3.42 -41.34
C GLY A 714 -10.29 -4.48 -41.13
N THR A 715 -9.15 -4.27 -41.77
CA THR A 715 -7.97 -5.16 -41.64
C THR A 715 -7.36 -5.17 -40.24
N ASN A 716 -6.51 -6.15 -39.97
CA ASN A 716 -5.70 -6.13 -38.75
C ASN A 716 -4.77 -4.91 -38.75
N ALA A 717 -4.43 -4.40 -37.55
CA ALA A 717 -3.59 -3.23 -37.32
C ALA A 717 -4.16 -1.87 -37.83
N VAL A 718 -5.39 -1.78 -38.40
CA VAL A 718 -5.98 -0.52 -38.84
C VAL A 718 -6.43 0.38 -37.67
N GLY A 719 -6.61 -0.18 -36.47
CA GLY A 719 -6.99 0.53 -35.24
C GLY A 719 -8.40 0.26 -34.72
N LYS A 720 -9.06 -0.84 -35.13
CA LYS A 720 -10.39 -1.26 -34.61
C LYS A 720 -10.41 -1.38 -33.07
N THR A 721 -9.48 -2.19 -32.54
CA THR A 721 -9.33 -2.41 -31.10
C THR A 721 -9.00 -1.11 -30.34
N THR A 722 -8.23 -0.22 -30.97
CA THR A 722 -7.84 1.07 -30.40
C THR A 722 -9.07 1.95 -30.15
N ILE A 723 -9.97 2.05 -31.13
CA ILE A 723 -11.17 2.90 -31.00
C ILE A 723 -12.18 2.33 -30.00
N ILE A 724 -12.32 1.00 -29.95
CA ILE A 724 -13.17 0.31 -28.97
C ILE A 724 -12.65 0.56 -27.54
N ARG A 725 -11.35 0.42 -27.34
CA ARG A 725 -10.71 0.70 -26.04
C ARG A 725 -10.83 2.18 -25.67
N ALA A 726 -10.61 3.10 -26.62
CA ALA A 726 -10.73 4.53 -26.37
C ALA A 726 -12.12 4.91 -25.88
N LEU A 727 -13.18 4.32 -26.45
CA LEU A 727 -14.56 4.53 -26.03
C LEU A 727 -14.78 4.04 -24.59
N GLY A 728 -14.40 2.79 -24.28
CA GLY A 728 -14.55 2.22 -22.94
C GLY A 728 -13.77 3.00 -21.88
N ILE A 729 -12.54 3.38 -22.18
CA ILE A 729 -11.70 4.22 -21.30
C ILE A 729 -12.39 5.57 -21.05
N SER A 730 -12.91 6.24 -22.08
CA SER A 730 -13.56 7.54 -21.92
C SER A 730 -14.84 7.47 -21.07
N VAL A 731 -15.64 6.40 -21.20
CA VAL A 731 -16.80 6.19 -20.33
C VAL A 731 -16.36 5.96 -18.88
N ILE A 732 -15.35 5.13 -18.64
CA ILE A 732 -14.80 4.92 -17.29
C ILE A 732 -14.26 6.22 -16.70
N MET A 733 -13.51 7.02 -17.49
CA MET A 733 -13.00 8.32 -17.04
C MET A 733 -14.14 9.27 -16.69
N ALA A 734 -15.16 9.38 -17.54
CA ALA A 734 -16.34 10.20 -17.25
C ALA A 734 -17.00 9.77 -15.94
N GLN A 735 -17.29 8.48 -15.77
CA GLN A 735 -17.92 7.95 -14.56
C GLN A 735 -17.01 7.89 -13.32
N ALA A 736 -15.70 8.11 -13.49
CA ALA A 736 -14.77 8.41 -12.40
C ALA A 736 -14.72 9.91 -12.03
N GLY A 737 -15.56 10.74 -12.68
CA GLY A 737 -15.61 12.18 -12.44
C GLY A 737 -14.43 12.93 -13.05
N LEU A 738 -13.83 12.41 -14.14
CA LEU A 738 -12.73 13.01 -14.88
C LEU A 738 -13.24 13.66 -16.18
N TYR A 739 -12.46 14.59 -16.73
CA TYR A 739 -12.60 15.02 -18.10
C TYR A 739 -12.05 13.97 -19.07
N VAL A 740 -12.52 13.95 -20.30
CA VAL A 740 -12.31 12.86 -21.26
C VAL A 740 -11.55 13.32 -22.51
N PRO A 741 -10.82 12.43 -23.20
CA PRO A 741 -10.00 12.74 -24.36
C PRO A 741 -10.84 12.91 -25.65
N CYS A 742 -11.76 13.88 -25.63
CA CYS A 742 -12.65 14.23 -26.72
C CYS A 742 -12.68 15.75 -26.92
N SER A 743 -13.30 16.23 -28.00
CA SER A 743 -13.67 17.65 -28.13
C SER A 743 -15.04 17.93 -27.52
N GLU A 744 -15.98 16.95 -27.63
CA GLU A 744 -17.30 16.98 -27.03
C GLU A 744 -17.70 15.56 -26.63
N PHE A 745 -18.34 15.43 -25.46
CA PHE A 745 -18.77 14.14 -24.92
C PHE A 745 -20.10 14.29 -24.21
N ASN A 746 -21.16 13.81 -24.85
CA ASN A 746 -22.53 13.76 -24.32
C ASN A 746 -22.85 12.31 -23.96
N TYR A 747 -23.40 12.06 -22.78
CA TYR A 747 -23.71 10.70 -22.38
C TYR A 747 -24.75 10.64 -21.26
N MET A 748 -25.36 9.47 -21.11
CA MET A 748 -26.11 9.05 -19.92
C MET A 748 -25.31 7.91 -19.26
N PRO A 749 -25.02 7.98 -17.92
CA PRO A 749 -24.17 7.00 -17.27
C PRO A 749 -24.62 5.57 -17.48
N TYR A 750 -23.67 4.69 -17.78
CA TYR A 750 -23.90 3.24 -17.89
C TYR A 750 -23.85 2.57 -16.52
N LYS A 751 -24.61 1.47 -16.35
CA LYS A 751 -24.58 0.62 -15.15
C LYS A 751 -23.62 -0.55 -15.30
N TYR A 752 -23.42 -1.02 -16.52
CA TYR A 752 -22.56 -2.16 -16.84
C TYR A 752 -21.65 -1.84 -18.01
N ILE A 753 -20.39 -2.24 -17.91
CA ILE A 753 -19.47 -2.34 -19.06
C ILE A 753 -19.00 -3.78 -19.14
N PHE A 754 -19.23 -4.38 -20.28
CA PHE A 754 -18.75 -5.71 -20.64
C PHE A 754 -17.71 -5.58 -21.73
N THR A 755 -16.58 -6.25 -21.57
CA THR A 755 -15.54 -6.28 -22.59
C THR A 755 -15.26 -7.70 -23.02
N ARG A 756 -15.01 -7.88 -24.32
CA ARG A 756 -14.44 -9.07 -24.91
C ARG A 756 -13.48 -8.65 -26.00
N ILE A 757 -12.26 -8.32 -25.63
CA ILE A 757 -11.19 -7.85 -26.51
C ILE A 757 -10.11 -8.93 -26.56
N VAL A 758 -9.78 -9.43 -27.76
CA VAL A 758 -8.80 -10.49 -27.96
C VAL A 758 -7.42 -10.06 -27.45
N GLY A 759 -6.73 -10.92 -26.73
CA GLY A 759 -5.40 -10.67 -26.22
C GLY A 759 -5.06 -11.44 -24.91
N ASN A 760 -6.04 -12.11 -24.31
CA ASN A 760 -5.84 -12.92 -23.11
C ASN A 760 -5.95 -14.43 -23.38
N ASP A 761 -5.28 -14.91 -24.42
CA ASP A 761 -5.09 -16.35 -24.64
C ASP A 761 -4.16 -16.90 -23.57
N ASN A 762 -4.74 -17.19 -22.42
CA ASN A 762 -4.01 -17.79 -21.30
C ASN A 762 -4.00 -19.30 -21.50
N ILE A 763 -3.00 -19.78 -22.25
CA ILE A 763 -2.71 -21.19 -22.53
C ILE A 763 -2.69 -22.05 -21.25
N PHE A 764 -2.46 -21.44 -20.10
CA PHE A 764 -2.42 -22.11 -18.79
C PHE A 764 -3.78 -22.38 -18.13
N LYS A 765 -4.91 -21.90 -18.70
CA LYS A 765 -6.23 -22.02 -18.04
C LYS A 765 -6.96 -23.34 -18.29
N GLY A 766 -6.44 -24.27 -19.09
CA GLY A 766 -6.98 -25.61 -19.31
C GLY A 766 -8.36 -25.70 -19.99
N LEU A 767 -9.00 -24.57 -20.30
CA LEU A 767 -10.20 -24.45 -21.12
C LEU A 767 -9.81 -24.02 -22.53
N SER A 768 -10.52 -24.52 -23.55
CA SER A 768 -10.33 -23.96 -24.89
C SER A 768 -10.71 -22.48 -24.89
N THR A 769 -9.97 -21.68 -25.66
CA THR A 769 -10.25 -20.22 -25.83
C THR A 769 -11.73 -19.97 -26.16
N PHE A 770 -12.32 -20.83 -26.96
CA PHE A 770 -13.74 -20.78 -27.33
C PHE A 770 -14.69 -21.00 -26.13
N ALA A 771 -14.38 -21.90 -25.21
CA ALA A 771 -15.23 -22.13 -24.03
C ALA A 771 -15.24 -20.92 -23.09
N VAL A 772 -14.09 -20.25 -22.89
CA VAL A 772 -13.99 -19.01 -22.12
C VAL A 772 -14.82 -17.91 -22.80
N GLU A 773 -14.67 -17.76 -24.12
CA GLU A 773 -15.39 -16.80 -24.93
C GLU A 773 -16.91 -16.98 -24.84
N MET A 774 -17.40 -18.20 -24.95
CA MET A 774 -18.83 -18.51 -24.83
C MET A 774 -19.37 -18.25 -23.42
N SER A 775 -18.53 -18.42 -22.41
CA SER A 775 -18.85 -18.08 -21.03
C SER A 775 -19.04 -16.59 -20.82
N GLU A 776 -18.11 -15.79 -21.33
CA GLU A 776 -18.18 -14.33 -21.28
C GLU A 776 -19.39 -13.82 -22.06
N LEU A 777 -19.62 -14.34 -23.28
CA LEU A 777 -20.80 -14.02 -24.08
C LEU A 777 -22.11 -14.37 -23.33
N ARG A 778 -22.17 -15.51 -22.67
CA ARG A 778 -23.34 -15.90 -21.85
C ARG A 778 -23.60 -14.87 -20.74
N THR A 779 -22.56 -14.40 -20.06
CA THR A 779 -22.69 -13.37 -19.01
C THR A 779 -23.24 -12.08 -19.61
N ILE A 780 -22.71 -11.64 -20.75
CA ILE A 780 -23.19 -10.47 -21.50
C ILE A 780 -24.66 -10.61 -21.83
N LEU A 781 -25.07 -11.72 -22.47
CA LEU A 781 -26.45 -11.96 -22.89
C LEU A 781 -27.45 -12.12 -21.75
N ARG A 782 -27.00 -12.51 -20.56
CA ARG A 782 -27.85 -12.68 -19.37
C ARG A 782 -28.03 -11.37 -18.60
N LEU A 783 -26.99 -10.55 -18.46
CA LEU A 783 -26.97 -9.36 -17.63
C LEU A 783 -27.14 -8.06 -18.42
N GLY A 784 -26.89 -8.12 -19.75
CA GLY A 784 -27.00 -6.95 -20.61
C GLY A 784 -28.42 -6.40 -20.68
N ASP A 785 -28.56 -5.11 -20.44
CA ASP A 785 -29.80 -4.33 -20.48
C ASP A 785 -29.60 -3.02 -21.27
N GLU A 786 -30.59 -2.15 -21.24
CA GLU A 786 -30.56 -0.84 -21.91
C GLU A 786 -29.56 0.17 -21.31
N ASN A 787 -29.00 -0.14 -20.14
CA ASN A 787 -27.97 0.65 -19.45
C ASN A 787 -26.58 -0.01 -19.52
N SER A 788 -26.36 -0.90 -20.48
CA SER A 788 -25.14 -1.68 -20.66
C SER A 788 -24.36 -1.21 -21.89
N LEU A 789 -23.03 -1.12 -21.76
CA LEU A 789 -22.07 -0.90 -22.84
C LEU A 789 -21.29 -2.18 -23.09
N ILE A 790 -21.34 -2.71 -24.31
CA ILE A 790 -20.65 -3.95 -24.67
C ILE A 790 -19.61 -3.64 -25.74
N LEU A 791 -18.37 -4.03 -25.45
CA LEU A 791 -17.19 -3.76 -26.26
C LEU A 791 -16.54 -5.10 -26.65
N GLY A 792 -16.65 -5.47 -27.90
CA GLY A 792 -16.12 -6.75 -28.39
C GLY A 792 -15.18 -6.60 -29.58
N ASP A 793 -14.19 -7.50 -29.66
CA ASP A 793 -13.24 -7.60 -30.76
C ASP A 793 -13.12 -9.06 -31.18
N GLU A 794 -13.32 -9.34 -32.47
CA GLU A 794 -13.21 -10.66 -33.09
C GLU A 794 -13.97 -11.79 -32.36
N LEU A 795 -15.24 -11.54 -31.95
CA LEU A 795 -16.06 -12.52 -31.25
C LEU A 795 -16.24 -13.79 -32.11
N CYS A 796 -16.15 -14.96 -31.48
CA CYS A 796 -16.28 -16.29 -32.08
C CYS A 796 -15.16 -16.69 -33.06
N SER A 797 -13.96 -16.06 -32.96
CA SER A 797 -12.82 -16.39 -33.82
C SER A 797 -12.24 -17.80 -33.59
N GLY A 798 -12.53 -18.43 -32.47
CA GLY A 798 -11.99 -19.73 -32.05
C GLY A 798 -12.78 -20.97 -32.50
N THR A 799 -13.77 -20.84 -33.43
CA THR A 799 -14.60 -21.98 -33.88
C THR A 799 -14.81 -21.97 -35.41
N GLU A 800 -15.52 -23.00 -35.92
CA GLU A 800 -15.89 -23.10 -37.32
C GLU A 800 -16.68 -21.89 -37.79
N THR A 801 -16.45 -21.41 -39.01
CA THR A 801 -17.02 -20.18 -39.57
C THR A 801 -18.56 -20.15 -39.50
N LEU A 802 -19.25 -21.25 -39.85
CA LEU A 802 -20.73 -21.32 -39.82
C LEU A 802 -21.24 -21.24 -38.37
N SER A 803 -20.61 -21.93 -37.45
CA SER A 803 -20.96 -21.86 -36.00
C SER A 803 -20.69 -20.47 -35.45
N ALA A 804 -19.56 -19.85 -35.80
CA ALA A 804 -19.20 -18.48 -35.41
C ALA A 804 -20.25 -17.47 -35.87
N ILE A 805 -20.62 -17.53 -37.15
CA ILE A 805 -21.65 -16.65 -37.74
C ILE A 805 -22.99 -16.82 -37.02
N SER A 806 -23.45 -18.08 -36.81
CA SER A 806 -24.73 -18.35 -36.17
C SER A 806 -24.82 -17.81 -34.76
N ILE A 807 -23.77 -18.02 -33.95
CA ILE A 807 -23.69 -17.54 -32.58
C ILE A 807 -23.65 -16.01 -32.55
N PHE A 808 -22.82 -15.42 -33.43
CA PHE A 808 -22.66 -13.97 -33.50
C PHE A 808 -23.95 -13.28 -33.87
N VAL A 809 -24.64 -13.74 -34.93
CA VAL A 809 -25.92 -13.19 -35.38
C VAL A 809 -26.99 -13.30 -34.29
N ALA A 810 -27.15 -14.48 -33.66
CA ALA A 810 -28.08 -14.68 -32.55
C ALA A 810 -27.77 -13.75 -31.37
N GLY A 811 -26.45 -13.56 -31.07
CA GLY A 811 -26.00 -12.63 -30.04
C GLY A 811 -26.40 -11.18 -30.34
N ILE A 812 -26.15 -10.70 -31.54
CA ILE A 812 -26.51 -9.33 -31.98
C ILE A 812 -28.03 -9.13 -31.89
N GLN A 813 -28.86 -10.08 -32.39
CA GLN A 813 -30.30 -9.99 -32.27
C GLN A 813 -30.78 -9.89 -30.82
N LYS A 814 -30.16 -10.65 -29.90
CA LYS A 814 -30.50 -10.59 -28.48
C LYS A 814 -30.11 -9.24 -27.86
N LEU A 815 -28.93 -8.69 -28.15
CA LEU A 815 -28.49 -7.39 -27.67
C LEU A 815 -29.35 -6.26 -28.21
N HIS A 816 -29.72 -6.28 -29.50
CA HIS A 816 -30.66 -5.36 -30.10
C HIS A 816 -32.02 -5.40 -29.38
N LYS A 817 -32.56 -6.60 -29.11
CA LYS A 817 -33.81 -6.76 -28.35
C LYS A 817 -33.72 -6.17 -26.93
N CYS A 818 -32.55 -6.25 -26.28
CA CYS A 818 -32.31 -5.64 -24.97
C CYS A 818 -32.04 -4.14 -25.02
N ARG A 819 -31.99 -3.54 -26.25
CA ARG A 819 -31.62 -2.13 -26.46
C ARG A 819 -30.28 -1.72 -25.87
N SER A 820 -29.34 -2.69 -25.72
CA SER A 820 -28.01 -2.44 -25.19
C SER A 820 -27.16 -1.65 -26.20
N SER A 821 -26.26 -0.82 -25.69
CA SER A 821 -25.23 -0.16 -26.50
C SER A 821 -24.08 -1.12 -26.76
N PHE A 822 -23.75 -1.40 -28.04
CA PHE A 822 -22.66 -2.33 -28.34
C PHE A 822 -21.81 -1.92 -29.55
N ILE A 823 -20.53 -2.25 -29.53
CA ILE A 823 -19.63 -2.15 -30.67
C ILE A 823 -18.81 -3.45 -30.77
N PHE A 824 -18.88 -4.10 -31.94
CA PHE A 824 -18.13 -5.31 -32.23
C PHE A 824 -17.26 -5.14 -33.47
N ALA A 825 -15.95 -5.30 -33.31
CA ALA A 825 -15.08 -5.48 -34.46
C ALA A 825 -15.20 -6.92 -34.95
N THR A 826 -15.32 -7.09 -36.27
CA THR A 826 -15.50 -8.39 -36.90
C THR A 826 -14.86 -8.46 -38.29
N HIS A 827 -14.45 -9.65 -38.66
CA HIS A 827 -14.01 -10.02 -40.02
C HIS A 827 -15.08 -10.81 -40.81
N LEU A 828 -16.26 -11.06 -40.19
CA LEU A 828 -17.33 -11.85 -40.78
C LEU A 828 -18.16 -11.00 -41.79
N HIS A 829 -17.61 -10.75 -42.98
CA HIS A 829 -18.29 -9.95 -44.02
C HIS A 829 -19.56 -10.60 -44.55
N GLU A 830 -19.68 -11.94 -44.44
CA GLU A 830 -20.87 -12.68 -44.95
C GLU A 830 -22.17 -12.29 -44.23
N ILE A 831 -22.06 -11.86 -42.94
CA ILE A 831 -23.25 -11.50 -42.12
C ILE A 831 -24.04 -10.30 -42.67
N ILE A 832 -23.42 -9.50 -43.52
CA ILE A 832 -24.05 -8.33 -44.17
C ILE A 832 -25.25 -8.74 -45.01
N ASN A 833 -25.21 -9.94 -45.55
CA ASN A 833 -26.23 -10.46 -46.47
C ASN A 833 -27.35 -11.22 -45.74
N TYR A 834 -27.29 -11.39 -44.41
CA TYR A 834 -28.32 -12.09 -43.66
C TYR A 834 -29.47 -11.14 -43.29
N ASP A 835 -30.70 -11.55 -43.60
CA ASP A 835 -31.92 -10.80 -43.27
C ASP A 835 -32.03 -10.51 -41.77
N GLU A 836 -31.50 -11.40 -40.96
CA GLU A 836 -31.48 -11.30 -39.50
C GLU A 836 -30.65 -10.09 -39.00
N ILE A 837 -29.72 -9.59 -39.82
CA ILE A 837 -28.89 -8.40 -39.50
C ILE A 837 -29.42 -7.19 -40.26
N THR A 838 -29.77 -7.34 -41.54
CA THR A 838 -30.26 -6.20 -42.38
C THR A 838 -31.58 -5.63 -41.91
N SER A 839 -32.41 -6.44 -41.23
CA SER A 839 -33.66 -6.01 -40.60
C SER A 839 -33.47 -5.21 -39.29
N LEU A 840 -32.25 -5.18 -38.72
CA LEU A 840 -32.01 -4.45 -37.50
C LEU A 840 -31.69 -2.97 -37.79
N HIS A 841 -32.74 -2.15 -37.80
CA HIS A 841 -32.63 -0.74 -38.19
C HIS A 841 -31.70 0.12 -37.30
N ASN A 842 -31.45 -0.32 -36.04
CA ASN A 842 -30.60 0.40 -35.08
C ASN A 842 -29.17 -0.16 -34.99
N VAL A 843 -28.75 -1.00 -35.93
CA VAL A 843 -27.38 -1.54 -36.00
C VAL A 843 -26.68 -0.96 -37.22
N GLY A 844 -25.70 -0.10 -36.97
CA GLY A 844 -24.90 0.55 -38.01
C GLY A 844 -23.70 -0.33 -38.42
N MET A 845 -23.37 -0.32 -39.69
CA MET A 845 -22.14 -0.91 -40.22
C MET A 845 -21.13 0.18 -40.50
N LYS A 846 -19.93 0.06 -39.94
CA LYS A 846 -18.84 1.02 -40.14
C LYS A 846 -17.54 0.28 -40.42
N HIS A 847 -16.63 0.94 -41.13
CA HIS A 847 -15.29 0.39 -41.35
C HIS A 847 -14.20 1.41 -41.13
N MET A 848 -13.02 0.92 -40.85
CA MET A 848 -11.80 1.73 -40.79
C MET A 848 -11.18 1.80 -42.18
N SER A 849 -11.06 3.01 -42.73
CA SER A 849 -10.64 3.18 -44.11
C SER A 849 -9.15 2.92 -44.32
N VAL A 850 -8.86 2.17 -45.39
CA VAL A 850 -7.51 1.88 -45.87
C VAL A 850 -7.48 2.19 -47.36
N ILE A 851 -6.49 2.89 -47.84
CA ILE A 851 -6.30 3.26 -49.21
C ILE A 851 -5.02 2.60 -49.72
N TYR A 852 -5.13 1.85 -50.81
CA TYR A 852 -3.97 1.32 -51.49
C TYR A 852 -3.37 2.37 -52.41
N ASP A 853 -2.16 2.81 -52.15
CA ASP A 853 -1.36 3.72 -52.97
C ASP A 853 -0.67 2.92 -54.09
N LYS A 854 -1.21 3.02 -55.31
CA LYS A 854 -0.66 2.32 -56.46
C LYS A 854 0.69 2.80 -56.95
N GLU A 855 1.05 4.06 -56.58
CA GLU A 855 2.35 4.65 -56.99
C GLU A 855 3.50 4.18 -56.08
N ARG A 856 3.18 4.00 -54.82
CA ARG A 856 4.15 3.56 -53.80
C ARG A 856 4.06 2.09 -53.44
N ASP A 857 3.12 1.36 -54.02
CA ASP A 857 2.80 -0.04 -53.75
C ASP A 857 2.71 -0.34 -52.23
N CYS A 858 2.01 0.53 -51.54
CA CYS A 858 1.83 0.40 -50.08
C CYS A 858 0.40 0.72 -49.65
N LEU A 859 0.01 0.12 -48.51
CA LEU A 859 -1.25 0.43 -47.85
C LEU A 859 -1.12 1.68 -46.98
N ASN A 860 -1.92 2.68 -47.32
CA ASN A 860 -2.03 3.86 -46.47
C ASN A 860 -3.23 3.74 -45.53
N TYR A 861 -2.96 3.61 -44.25
CA TYR A 861 -3.96 3.46 -43.19
C TYR A 861 -4.50 4.86 -42.82
N ASN A 862 -5.63 5.25 -43.38
CA ASN A 862 -6.27 6.53 -43.06
C ASN A 862 -6.81 6.55 -41.60
N ARG A 863 -7.07 5.41 -41.02
CA ARG A 863 -7.57 5.22 -39.64
C ARG A 863 -8.83 6.03 -39.31
N LYS A 864 -9.60 6.41 -40.32
CA LYS A 864 -10.84 7.18 -40.18
C LYS A 864 -12.06 6.25 -40.30
N LEU A 865 -12.99 6.40 -39.37
CA LEU A 865 -14.23 5.67 -39.37
C LEU A 865 -15.17 6.17 -40.50
N GLN A 866 -15.64 5.24 -41.30
CA GLN A 866 -16.59 5.52 -42.42
C GLN A 866 -17.77 4.60 -42.34
N ASP A 867 -18.91 5.03 -42.92
CA ASP A 867 -20.13 4.24 -42.98
C ASP A 867 -20.02 3.08 -44.00
N GLY A 868 -20.74 1.99 -43.70
CA GLY A 868 -20.73 0.77 -44.50
C GLY A 868 -19.64 -0.25 -44.10
N PRO A 869 -19.69 -1.45 -44.66
CA PRO A 869 -18.84 -2.58 -44.30
C PRO A 869 -17.43 -2.52 -44.89
N GLY A 870 -17.14 -1.58 -45.77
CA GLY A 870 -15.83 -1.50 -46.46
C GLY A 870 -15.64 -2.58 -47.52
N ASN A 871 -14.38 -2.72 -48.02
CA ASN A 871 -14.02 -3.67 -49.06
C ASN A 871 -13.53 -5.01 -48.46
N ASN A 872 -13.85 -6.14 -49.11
CA ASN A 872 -13.51 -7.50 -48.63
C ASN A 872 -12.10 -7.98 -49.01
N MET A 873 -11.39 -7.21 -49.87
CA MET A 873 -10.17 -7.71 -50.57
C MET A 873 -8.84 -7.24 -49.96
N TYR A 874 -8.83 -6.67 -48.78
CA TYR A 874 -7.61 -6.12 -48.17
C TYR A 874 -6.50 -7.14 -47.93
N GLY A 875 -6.83 -8.41 -47.68
CA GLY A 875 -5.83 -9.45 -47.43
C GLY A 875 -4.87 -9.68 -48.63
N ILE A 876 -5.41 -9.63 -49.86
CA ILE A 876 -4.65 -9.76 -51.08
C ILE A 876 -3.75 -8.54 -51.30
N GLU A 877 -4.28 -7.34 -50.99
CA GLU A 877 -3.51 -6.09 -51.10
C GLU A 877 -2.37 -6.01 -50.05
N VAL A 878 -2.58 -6.55 -48.86
CA VAL A 878 -1.49 -6.72 -47.85
C VAL A 878 -0.41 -7.66 -48.38
N CYS A 879 -0.77 -8.82 -48.97
CA CYS A 879 0.19 -9.74 -49.55
C CYS A 879 0.99 -9.06 -50.66
N LYS A 880 0.32 -8.31 -51.58
CA LYS A 880 0.99 -7.54 -52.62
C LYS A 880 1.97 -6.52 -52.04
N SER A 881 1.57 -5.76 -51.03
CA SER A 881 2.43 -4.74 -50.40
C SER A 881 3.66 -5.35 -49.69
N LEU A 882 3.61 -6.63 -49.36
CA LEU A 882 4.71 -7.40 -48.77
C LEU A 882 5.51 -8.18 -49.81
N ASN A 883 5.21 -8.00 -51.13
CA ASN A 883 5.82 -8.77 -52.25
C ASN A 883 5.64 -10.28 -52.12
N LEU A 884 4.52 -10.75 -51.61
CA LEU A 884 4.13 -12.17 -51.52
C LEU A 884 3.31 -12.58 -52.73
#